data_1fb834302012944218db717097e101e7
#
_entry.id   1fb834302012944218db717097e101e7
#
_cell.length_a   1.000
_cell.length_b   1.000
_cell.length_c   1.000
_cell.angle_alpha   90.00
_cell.angle_beta   90.00
_cell.angle_gamma   90.00
#
_symmetry.space_group_name_H-M   'P 1'
#
loop_
_entity.id
_entity.type
_entity.pdbx_description
1 polymer ?
#
loop_
_entity_poly.entity_id
_entity_poly.type
_entity_poly.pdbx_seq_one_letter_code
_entity_poly.pdbx_strand_id
1 'polypeptide(L)'
;MSWVMVSPELVVAAAADLAGIGSAISSANAAAAVNTTGLLTAGADEVSTAIAALFGAQGQAYQAASAQAAAFYAQFVQALSAGGGAYAAAEAAAVSPLLAPINAQFVAATGRPLIGNGANGAPGTGANGGPGGWLIGNGGAGGSGAPGAGAGGNGGAGGLFGSGGAGGAGGNAFGAGEVGGAGGAGGNAMLFGAGGAGGAGGASTDVAGGAGGAGGAGGNAGMLFGAAGVGGVGGFSNGGATGGAGGAGGAGGLFTTGGVGGAGGAGGAGGDGGDGGAGGAGGLFGAGGTGGAGGFGTAVLAGTGGAGGPGGAGGLFGAGGEGGSGGSGNLTGGAGGAGGNAGTLATGDGGAGGTGGASRSGGFGGAGGAGGDAGMFFGSGGSGGAGGAGGSGGFGLPSGGKGGAGGDAGMLFGSGGSGGAGGISRSVGDGAAGGAGGAPGLIGNGGNGGNGGASTGGGDGGPGGAGGTGVLIGNGGNGGSGGTGATLGKAGIGGTGGVLLGLDGFTAPASTSPLHTLQQDVINMVNDPFQTLTGRPLIGNGANGTPGTGADGGAGGWLFGNGGNGGQGTIGGVNGGAGGAGGAGGILFGTGGTGGSGGPGATGLGGIGGAGGAALLFGSGGAGGSGGAGAVGGNGGAGGNAGALLGAAGAGGAGGAGAVGGNGGAGGNGGLFANGGAGGPGGFGSPAGAGGIGGAGGNGGLFGAGGTGGAGGGSTLAGGAGGAGGNGGLF
;
A
#
# COMPACT_ATOMS: atom_id res chain seq x y z
N MET A 1 24.18 45.42 -6.88
CA MET A 1 24.39 43.98 -7.06
C MET A 1 23.22 43.30 -6.40
N SER A 2 22.42 42.60 -7.19
CA SER A 2 21.29 41.81 -6.68
C SER A 2 21.84 40.56 -6.01
N TRP A 3 21.61 40.38 -4.75
CA TRP A 3 21.94 39.15 -4.02
C TRP A 3 20.93 38.09 -4.43
N VAL A 4 21.38 37.03 -5.05
CA VAL A 4 20.57 35.83 -5.29
C VAL A 4 20.85 34.88 -4.10
N MET A 5 19.85 34.68 -3.25
CA MET A 5 19.92 33.65 -2.20
C MET A 5 19.60 32.32 -2.86
N VAL A 6 20.57 31.43 -2.93
CA VAL A 6 20.41 30.04 -3.38
C VAL A 6 20.52 29.16 -2.15
N SER A 7 19.53 28.29 -1.92
CA SER A 7 19.64 27.24 -0.90
C SER A 7 20.41 26.06 -1.48
N PRO A 8 21.62 25.75 -0.98
CA PRO A 8 22.41 24.61 -1.47
C PRO A 8 21.66 23.29 -1.35
N GLU A 9 20.85 23.14 -0.31
CA GLU A 9 20.06 21.93 -0.06
C GLU A 9 19.01 21.72 -1.15
N LEU A 10 18.35 22.79 -1.63
CA LEU A 10 17.38 22.70 -2.71
C LEU A 10 18.06 22.33 -4.04
N VAL A 11 19.28 22.80 -4.29
CA VAL A 11 20.06 22.44 -5.47
C VAL A 11 20.44 20.96 -5.44
N VAL A 12 20.87 20.45 -4.29
CA VAL A 12 21.22 19.02 -4.11
C VAL A 12 19.96 18.16 -4.19
N ALA A 13 18.84 18.58 -3.62
CA ALA A 13 17.56 17.87 -3.73
C ALA A 13 17.09 17.79 -5.20
N ALA A 14 17.15 18.91 -5.91
CA ALA A 14 16.82 18.94 -7.34
C ALA A 14 17.74 18.05 -8.18
N ALA A 15 19.03 17.95 -7.83
CA ALA A 15 19.95 17.04 -8.48
C ALA A 15 19.58 15.56 -8.23
N ALA A 16 19.13 15.23 -7.01
CA ALA A 16 18.67 13.87 -6.66
C ALA A 16 17.38 13.51 -7.39
N ASP A 17 16.41 14.42 -7.47
CA ASP A 17 15.16 14.21 -8.22
C ASP A 17 15.45 14.00 -9.71
N LEU A 18 16.31 14.84 -10.30
CA LEU A 18 16.77 14.68 -11.66
C LEU A 18 17.44 13.31 -11.88
N ALA A 19 18.31 12.86 -10.96
CA ALA A 19 18.93 11.54 -11.05
C ALA A 19 17.88 10.41 -11.06
N GLY A 20 16.84 10.52 -10.25
CA GLY A 20 15.70 9.60 -10.24
C GLY A 20 14.97 9.55 -11.57
N ILE A 21 14.68 10.70 -12.17
CA ILE A 21 14.05 10.82 -13.50
C ILE A 21 14.96 10.18 -14.56
N GLY A 22 16.25 10.47 -14.55
CA GLY A 22 17.23 9.87 -15.48
C GLY A 22 17.29 8.35 -15.39
N SER A 23 17.23 7.80 -14.18
CA SER A 23 17.15 6.36 -13.95
C SER A 23 15.88 5.74 -14.51
N ALA A 24 14.73 6.38 -14.31
CA ALA A 24 13.45 5.93 -14.86
C ALA A 24 13.44 5.93 -16.38
N ILE A 25 13.98 6.99 -17.02
CA ILE A 25 14.11 7.08 -18.48
C ILE A 25 15.06 5.98 -19.00
N SER A 26 16.20 5.74 -18.35
CA SER A 26 17.14 4.68 -18.74
C SER A 26 16.50 3.30 -18.67
N SER A 27 15.74 3.03 -17.63
CA SER A 27 15.00 1.77 -17.46
C SER A 27 13.94 1.59 -18.56
N ALA A 28 13.19 2.64 -18.88
CA ALA A 28 12.19 2.61 -19.96
C ALA A 28 12.84 2.39 -21.33
N ASN A 29 13.97 3.05 -21.62
CA ASN A 29 14.71 2.87 -22.86
C ASN A 29 15.30 1.47 -22.99
N ALA A 30 15.82 0.90 -21.90
CA ALA A 30 16.32 -0.48 -21.88
C ALA A 30 15.19 -1.49 -22.15
N ALA A 31 14.01 -1.29 -21.56
CA ALA A 31 12.83 -2.12 -21.80
C ALA A 31 12.35 -2.01 -23.27
N ALA A 32 12.42 -0.83 -23.87
CA ALA A 32 12.02 -0.62 -25.26
C ALA A 32 13.04 -1.16 -26.28
N ALA A 33 14.32 -1.28 -25.92
CA ALA A 33 15.41 -1.65 -26.84
C ALA A 33 15.15 -2.98 -27.56
N VAL A 34 14.79 -4.03 -26.82
CA VAL A 34 14.57 -5.39 -27.37
C VAL A 34 13.48 -5.40 -28.45
N ASN A 35 12.39 -4.65 -28.21
CA ASN A 35 11.22 -4.65 -29.08
C ASN A 35 11.33 -3.71 -30.27
N THR A 36 12.28 -2.75 -30.22
CA THR A 36 12.41 -1.74 -31.28
C THR A 36 13.64 -1.95 -32.16
N THR A 37 14.68 -2.66 -31.69
CA THR A 37 15.91 -2.90 -32.46
C THR A 37 15.93 -4.24 -33.22
N GLY A 38 15.09 -5.20 -32.83
CA GLY A 38 15.01 -6.55 -33.40
C GLY A 38 13.62 -6.86 -33.93
N LEU A 39 13.03 -6.01 -34.75
CA LEU A 39 11.71 -6.21 -35.34
C LEU A 39 11.71 -7.40 -36.32
N LEU A 40 10.77 -8.34 -36.04
CA LEU A 40 10.53 -9.47 -36.97
C LEU A 40 9.73 -8.96 -38.19
N THR A 41 10.02 -9.53 -39.35
CA THR A 41 9.28 -9.26 -40.60
C THR A 41 7.84 -9.77 -40.48
N ALA A 42 6.88 -8.99 -40.95
CA ALA A 42 5.46 -9.38 -40.96
C ALA A 42 5.15 -10.46 -42.02
N GLY A 43 5.99 -10.57 -43.03
CA GLY A 43 5.93 -11.58 -44.09
C GLY A 43 7.31 -11.85 -44.68
N ALA A 44 7.43 -12.85 -45.56
CA ALA A 44 8.69 -13.20 -46.22
C ALA A 44 8.92 -12.42 -47.55
N ASP A 45 8.15 -11.37 -47.80
CA ASP A 45 8.25 -10.49 -48.98
C ASP A 45 9.27 -9.37 -48.75
N GLU A 46 9.78 -8.81 -49.88
CA GLU A 46 10.82 -7.79 -49.88
C GLU A 46 10.37 -6.50 -49.18
N VAL A 47 9.09 -6.16 -49.24
CA VAL A 47 8.53 -4.92 -48.66
C VAL A 47 8.50 -5.06 -47.13
N SER A 48 7.97 -6.17 -46.61
CA SER A 48 7.94 -6.47 -45.17
C SER A 48 9.35 -6.51 -44.57
N THR A 49 10.29 -7.08 -45.31
CA THR A 49 11.71 -7.14 -44.92
C THR A 49 12.34 -5.77 -44.86
N ALA A 50 12.11 -4.93 -45.91
CA ALA A 50 12.65 -3.56 -45.97
C ALA A 50 12.06 -2.67 -44.87
N ILE A 51 10.77 -2.80 -44.56
CA ILE A 51 10.10 -2.06 -43.49
C ILE A 51 10.66 -2.46 -42.12
N ALA A 52 10.81 -3.76 -41.84
CA ALA A 52 11.38 -4.23 -40.58
C ALA A 52 12.83 -3.74 -40.40
N ALA A 53 13.65 -3.76 -41.46
CA ALA A 53 15.00 -3.24 -41.44
C ALA A 53 15.04 -1.72 -41.19
N LEU A 54 14.15 -0.95 -41.78
CA LEU A 54 14.05 0.51 -41.57
C LEU A 54 13.72 0.86 -40.13
N PHE A 55 12.70 0.21 -39.57
CA PHE A 55 12.31 0.46 -38.18
C PHE A 55 13.36 -0.07 -37.19
N GLY A 56 14.01 -1.22 -37.47
CA GLY A 56 15.12 -1.72 -36.68
C GLY A 56 16.31 -0.74 -36.66
N ALA A 57 16.67 -0.19 -37.82
CA ALA A 57 17.73 0.83 -37.93
C ALA A 57 17.36 2.12 -37.17
N GLN A 58 16.12 2.54 -37.25
CA GLN A 58 15.61 3.69 -36.48
C GLN A 58 15.65 3.42 -34.97
N GLY A 59 15.27 2.22 -34.53
CA GLY A 59 15.39 1.78 -33.13
C GLY A 59 16.84 1.83 -32.63
N GLN A 60 17.80 1.34 -33.44
CA GLN A 60 19.23 1.41 -33.09
C GLN A 60 19.75 2.86 -33.02
N ALA A 61 19.35 3.72 -33.97
CA ALA A 61 19.71 5.15 -33.96
C ALA A 61 19.17 5.85 -32.71
N TYR A 62 17.91 5.53 -32.32
CA TYR A 62 17.32 6.06 -31.10
C TYR A 62 18.10 5.60 -29.85
N GLN A 63 18.47 4.32 -29.74
CA GLN A 63 19.25 3.81 -28.61
C GLN A 63 20.63 4.49 -28.51
N ALA A 64 21.28 4.74 -29.65
CA ALA A 64 22.56 5.48 -29.66
C ALA A 64 22.37 6.94 -29.19
N ALA A 65 21.31 7.62 -29.64
CA ALA A 65 21.01 8.98 -29.20
C ALA A 65 20.62 9.02 -27.71
N SER A 66 19.84 8.04 -27.24
CA SER A 66 19.44 7.95 -25.82
C SER A 66 20.64 7.71 -24.91
N ALA A 67 21.64 6.91 -25.33
CA ALA A 67 22.87 6.71 -24.58
C ALA A 67 23.69 8.01 -24.45
N GLN A 68 23.76 8.83 -25.52
CA GLN A 68 24.42 10.14 -25.48
C GLN A 68 23.68 11.10 -24.54
N ALA A 69 22.34 11.14 -24.63
CA ALA A 69 21.50 11.94 -23.74
C ALA A 69 21.69 11.52 -22.27
N ALA A 70 21.73 10.22 -21.98
CA ALA A 70 21.97 9.70 -20.62
C ALA A 70 23.34 10.10 -20.08
N ALA A 71 24.39 10.05 -20.91
CA ALA A 71 25.74 10.50 -20.53
C ALA A 71 25.78 12.01 -20.23
N PHE A 72 25.15 12.84 -21.07
CA PHE A 72 25.03 14.27 -20.81
C PHE A 72 24.25 14.55 -19.54
N TYR A 73 23.15 13.86 -19.35
CA TYR A 73 22.29 14.00 -18.16
C TYR A 73 23.02 13.65 -16.87
N ALA A 74 23.79 12.56 -16.87
CA ALA A 74 24.63 12.18 -15.74
C ALA A 74 25.68 13.26 -15.41
N GLN A 75 26.35 13.82 -16.43
CA GLN A 75 27.27 14.93 -16.24
C GLN A 75 26.59 16.19 -15.70
N PHE A 76 25.40 16.51 -16.19
CA PHE A 76 24.63 17.66 -15.72
C PHE A 76 24.24 17.51 -14.25
N VAL A 77 23.70 16.34 -13.84
CA VAL A 77 23.37 16.04 -12.42
C VAL A 77 24.60 16.14 -11.54
N GLN A 78 25.74 15.61 -12.01
CA GLN A 78 26.99 15.67 -11.28
C GLN A 78 27.51 17.10 -11.13
N ALA A 79 27.42 17.93 -12.17
CA ALA A 79 27.80 19.33 -12.12
C ALA A 79 26.88 20.14 -11.19
N LEU A 80 25.58 19.85 -11.20
CA LEU A 80 24.59 20.48 -10.32
C LEU A 80 24.87 20.14 -8.84
N SER A 81 25.14 18.86 -8.54
CA SER A 81 25.52 18.42 -7.18
C SER A 81 26.84 19.03 -6.72
N ALA A 82 27.84 19.09 -7.59
CA ALA A 82 29.13 19.74 -7.31
C ALA A 82 28.96 21.24 -7.06
N GLY A 83 28.10 21.91 -7.87
CA GLY A 83 27.74 23.31 -7.69
C GLY A 83 27.10 23.57 -6.32
N GLY A 84 26.11 22.78 -5.94
CA GLY A 84 25.48 22.84 -4.61
C GLY A 84 26.50 22.67 -3.48
N GLY A 85 27.40 21.68 -3.60
CA GLY A 85 28.51 21.48 -2.65
C GLY A 85 29.48 22.66 -2.57
N ALA A 86 29.81 23.30 -3.70
CA ALA A 86 30.65 24.49 -3.74
C ALA A 86 29.99 25.70 -3.06
N TYR A 87 28.70 25.90 -3.26
CA TYR A 87 27.95 26.94 -2.54
C TYR A 87 27.93 26.70 -1.04
N ALA A 88 27.64 25.45 -0.60
CA ALA A 88 27.67 25.09 0.82
C ALA A 88 29.06 25.29 1.44
N ALA A 89 30.13 24.95 0.72
CA ALA A 89 31.51 25.16 1.16
C ALA A 89 31.87 26.65 1.28
N ALA A 90 31.42 27.48 0.32
CA ALA A 90 31.67 28.93 0.34
C ALA A 90 30.91 29.60 1.49
N GLU A 91 29.67 29.18 1.76
CA GLU A 91 28.88 29.68 2.89
C GLU A 91 29.48 29.28 4.24
N ALA A 92 29.92 28.00 4.36
CA ALA A 92 30.64 27.52 5.52
C ALA A 92 31.96 28.30 5.76
N ALA A 93 32.69 28.59 4.68
CA ALA A 93 33.93 29.36 4.74
C ALA A 93 33.70 30.82 5.19
N ALA A 94 32.59 31.44 4.77
CA ALA A 94 32.24 32.80 5.17
C ALA A 94 31.87 32.92 6.67
N VAL A 95 31.24 31.89 7.24
CA VAL A 95 30.81 31.85 8.64
C VAL A 95 31.86 31.24 9.57
N SER A 96 32.79 30.43 9.03
CA SER A 96 33.81 29.68 9.76
C SER A 96 34.67 30.54 10.70
N PRO A 97 35.16 31.76 10.33
CA PRO A 97 36.00 32.55 11.20
C PRO A 97 35.34 32.98 12.52
N LEU A 98 34.01 33.16 12.50
CA LEU A 98 33.22 33.52 13.68
C LEU A 98 32.89 32.30 14.56
N LEU A 99 32.63 31.15 13.95
CA LEU A 99 32.25 29.94 14.67
C LEU A 99 33.41 29.03 15.05
N ALA A 100 34.54 29.12 14.35
CA ALA A 100 35.69 28.24 14.58
C ALA A 100 36.17 28.24 16.05
N PRO A 101 36.34 29.38 16.73
CA PRO A 101 36.81 29.38 18.14
C PRO A 101 35.77 28.77 19.09
N ILE A 102 34.47 28.96 18.81
CA ILE A 102 33.39 28.39 19.60
C ILE A 102 33.34 26.88 19.38
N ASN A 103 33.34 26.44 18.12
CA ASN A 103 33.32 25.02 17.79
C ASN A 103 34.54 24.27 18.32
N ALA A 104 35.74 24.88 18.27
CA ALA A 104 36.96 24.25 18.78
C ALA A 104 36.85 23.90 20.28
N GLN A 105 36.26 24.77 21.10
CA GLN A 105 36.03 24.49 22.52
C GLN A 105 35.04 23.34 22.72
N PHE A 106 33.93 23.33 21.96
CA PHE A 106 32.96 22.24 22.03
C PHE A 106 33.52 20.91 21.52
N VAL A 107 34.30 20.91 20.43
CA VAL A 107 35.00 19.71 19.93
C VAL A 107 36.00 19.20 20.96
N ALA A 108 36.77 20.08 21.62
CA ALA A 108 37.70 19.66 22.66
C ALA A 108 37.01 19.06 23.89
N ALA A 109 35.82 19.57 24.25
CA ALA A 109 35.07 19.10 25.42
C ALA A 109 34.20 17.87 25.13
N THR A 110 33.65 17.74 23.91
CA THR A 110 32.60 16.75 23.59
C THR A 110 32.90 15.90 22.37
N GLY A 111 33.96 16.16 21.62
CA GLY A 111 34.28 15.52 20.36
C GLY A 111 33.38 15.94 19.17
N ARG A 112 32.50 16.94 19.36
CA ARG A 112 31.48 17.34 18.38
C ARG A 112 31.31 18.88 18.37
N PRO A 113 31.21 19.52 17.18
CA PRO A 113 31.01 20.98 17.13
C PRO A 113 29.66 21.40 17.70
N LEU A 114 29.54 22.64 18.11
CA LEU A 114 28.24 23.23 18.53
C LEU A 114 27.34 23.46 17.31
N ILE A 115 27.90 24.02 16.25
CA ILE A 115 27.19 24.36 14.99
C ILE A 115 27.99 23.83 13.82
N GLY A 116 27.33 23.11 12.92
CA GLY A 116 27.92 22.58 11.69
C GLY A 116 27.33 21.24 11.27
N ASN A 117 27.29 20.94 10.00
CA ASN A 117 26.81 19.68 9.49
C ASN A 117 27.85 18.56 9.70
N GLY A 118 27.35 17.33 9.87
CA GLY A 118 28.19 16.14 9.92
C GLY A 118 28.84 15.84 8.55
N ALA A 119 30.05 15.32 8.57
CA ALA A 119 30.71 14.90 7.35
C ALA A 119 29.98 13.68 6.73
N ASN A 120 29.87 13.64 5.41
CA ASN A 120 29.36 12.48 4.70
C ASN A 120 30.37 11.34 4.73
N GLY A 121 29.90 10.10 4.83
CA GLY A 121 30.71 8.91 4.64
C GLY A 121 31.25 8.82 3.21
N ALA A 122 32.47 8.36 3.06
CA ALA A 122 33.10 8.24 1.74
C ALA A 122 32.32 7.20 0.87
N PRO A 123 31.96 7.54 -0.37
CA PRO A 123 31.28 6.61 -1.27
C PRO A 123 32.12 5.34 -1.55
N GLY A 124 31.47 4.19 -1.66
CA GLY A 124 32.13 2.91 -1.94
C GLY A 124 32.89 2.31 -0.75
N THR A 125 32.79 2.88 0.45
CA THR A 125 33.50 2.39 1.65
C THR A 125 32.56 1.85 2.73
N GLY A 126 31.26 2.15 2.66
CA GLY A 126 30.33 1.85 3.74
C GLY A 126 30.58 2.68 5.02
N ALA A 127 31.35 3.76 4.92
CA ALA A 127 31.62 4.62 6.07
C ALA A 127 30.36 5.35 6.54
N ASN A 128 30.17 5.43 7.86
CA ASN A 128 29.05 6.15 8.43
C ASN A 128 29.18 7.66 8.20
N GLY A 129 28.04 8.34 8.08
CA GLY A 129 27.99 9.81 8.15
C GLY A 129 28.31 10.30 9.56
N GLY A 130 29.01 11.42 9.65
CA GLY A 130 29.32 12.08 10.92
C GLY A 130 28.07 12.74 11.54
N PRO A 131 28.01 12.87 12.87
CA PRO A 131 26.94 13.62 13.52
C PRO A 131 27.04 15.12 13.22
N GLY A 132 25.90 15.79 13.08
CA GLY A 132 25.84 17.25 13.02
C GLY A 132 26.19 17.92 14.34
N GLY A 133 26.30 19.23 14.37
CA GLY A 133 26.58 20.02 15.59
C GLY A 133 25.51 19.81 16.68
N TRP A 134 25.91 19.98 17.95
CA TRP A 134 24.99 19.78 19.06
C TRP A 134 23.74 20.67 18.99
N LEU A 135 23.91 21.94 18.66
CA LEU A 135 22.80 22.91 18.62
C LEU A 135 22.17 22.95 17.23
N ILE A 136 22.96 23.20 16.19
CA ILE A 136 22.47 23.33 14.81
C ILE A 136 23.39 22.52 13.89
N GLY A 137 22.79 21.62 13.12
CA GLY A 137 23.49 20.91 12.07
C GLY A 137 22.84 19.59 11.71
N ASN A 138 22.82 19.29 10.44
CA ASN A 138 22.31 18.03 9.91
C ASN A 138 23.36 16.94 10.08
N GLY A 139 22.94 15.71 10.29
CA GLY A 139 23.82 14.54 10.20
C GLY A 139 24.33 14.36 8.76
N GLY A 140 25.57 13.89 8.62
CA GLY A 140 26.15 13.51 7.34
C GLY A 140 25.49 12.25 6.79
N ALA A 141 25.37 12.12 5.47
CA ALA A 141 24.90 10.88 4.82
C ALA A 141 25.93 9.77 4.99
N GLY A 142 25.46 8.53 5.11
CA GLY A 142 26.31 7.34 5.06
C GLY A 142 26.89 7.13 3.65
N GLY A 143 28.11 6.63 3.56
CA GLY A 143 28.76 6.24 2.31
C GLY A 143 28.10 4.97 1.73
N SER A 144 28.04 4.85 0.41
CA SER A 144 27.61 3.60 -0.23
C SER A 144 28.56 2.47 0.12
N GLY A 145 28.06 1.24 0.16
CA GLY A 145 28.85 0.04 0.32
C GLY A 145 29.80 -0.20 -0.86
N ALA A 146 30.91 -0.87 -0.61
CA ALA A 146 31.83 -1.29 -1.63
C ALA A 146 31.15 -2.26 -2.61
N PRO A 147 31.51 -2.25 -3.91
CA PRO A 147 31.13 -3.31 -4.83
C PRO A 147 31.60 -4.67 -4.29
N GLY A 148 30.78 -5.72 -4.47
CA GLY A 148 31.05 -7.03 -3.88
C GLY A 148 30.42 -7.14 -2.48
N ALA A 149 29.11 -6.83 -2.37
CA ALA A 149 28.31 -7.05 -1.16
C ALA A 149 28.62 -6.16 0.07
N GLY A 150 29.37 -5.07 -0.09
CA GLY A 150 29.64 -4.15 1.01
C GLY A 150 28.37 -3.50 1.55
N ALA A 151 28.20 -3.44 2.88
CA ALA A 151 27.08 -2.73 3.50
C ALA A 151 27.23 -1.22 3.32
N GLY A 152 26.10 -0.51 3.16
CA GLY A 152 26.05 0.96 3.20
C GLY A 152 26.28 1.48 4.61
N GLY A 153 26.92 2.64 4.74
CA GLY A 153 27.14 3.33 6.00
C GLY A 153 25.84 3.93 6.55
N ASN A 154 25.74 4.01 7.86
CA ASN A 154 24.59 4.66 8.52
C ASN A 154 24.68 6.17 8.37
N GLY A 155 23.54 6.84 8.28
CA GLY A 155 23.46 8.30 8.35
C GLY A 155 23.81 8.82 9.75
N GLY A 156 24.44 9.98 9.81
CA GLY A 156 24.79 10.63 11.07
C GLY A 156 23.56 11.23 11.78
N ALA A 157 23.59 11.33 13.11
CA ALA A 157 22.54 11.99 13.87
C ALA A 157 22.55 13.51 13.65
N GLY A 158 21.37 14.12 13.61
CA GLY A 158 21.21 15.58 13.59
C GLY A 158 21.55 16.25 14.93
N GLY A 159 21.62 17.56 14.93
CA GLY A 159 21.69 18.39 16.15
C GLY A 159 20.30 18.63 16.75
N LEU A 160 20.25 19.51 17.77
CA LEU A 160 18.99 19.93 18.38
C LEU A 160 18.03 20.51 17.33
N PHE A 161 18.58 21.32 16.43
CA PHE A 161 17.95 21.83 15.22
C PHE A 161 18.68 21.25 14.01
N GLY A 162 18.28 20.10 13.55
CA GLY A 162 18.91 19.45 12.42
C GLY A 162 18.34 18.08 12.11
N SER A 163 18.31 17.74 10.84
CA SER A 163 17.83 16.45 10.36
C SER A 163 18.92 15.37 10.48
N GLY A 164 18.50 14.13 10.65
CA GLY A 164 19.39 12.97 10.51
C GLY A 164 19.88 12.83 9.07
N GLY A 165 21.09 12.31 8.89
CA GLY A 165 21.65 12.00 7.57
C GLY A 165 20.99 10.76 6.95
N ALA A 166 20.92 10.69 5.63
CA ALA A 166 20.44 9.49 4.94
C ALA A 166 21.44 8.31 5.11
N GLY A 167 20.94 7.10 5.17
CA GLY A 167 21.76 5.88 5.10
C GLY A 167 22.32 5.68 3.69
N GLY A 168 23.52 5.13 3.61
CA GLY A 168 24.18 4.78 2.34
C GLY A 168 23.57 3.53 1.70
N ALA A 169 23.53 3.47 0.37
CA ALA A 169 23.09 2.28 -0.33
C ALA A 169 24.07 1.11 -0.14
N GLY A 170 23.57 -0.11 -0.08
CA GLY A 170 24.37 -1.32 -0.09
C GLY A 170 25.07 -1.52 -1.43
N GLY A 171 26.26 -2.13 -1.42
CA GLY A 171 27.02 -2.47 -2.62
C GLY A 171 26.38 -3.63 -3.38
N ASN A 172 26.42 -3.58 -4.71
CA ASN A 172 25.94 -4.67 -5.53
C ASN A 172 26.91 -5.86 -5.48
N ALA A 173 26.38 -7.06 -5.45
CA ALA A 173 27.11 -8.31 -5.54
C ALA A 173 27.19 -8.78 -7.00
N PHE A 174 28.37 -9.20 -7.42
CA PHE A 174 28.66 -9.65 -8.79
C PHE A 174 29.14 -11.10 -8.85
N GLY A 175 29.51 -11.70 -7.71
CA GLY A 175 29.96 -13.07 -7.60
C GLY A 175 28.84 -14.07 -7.43
N ALA A 176 29.09 -15.32 -7.87
CA ALA A 176 28.14 -16.42 -7.75
C ALA A 176 27.83 -16.71 -6.26
N GLY A 177 26.56 -16.67 -5.90
CA GLY A 177 26.08 -16.89 -4.54
C GLY A 177 26.28 -15.72 -3.57
N GLU A 178 26.86 -14.60 -4.03
CA GLU A 178 27.02 -13.41 -3.18
C GLU A 178 25.69 -12.68 -2.96
N VAL A 179 25.45 -12.33 -1.69
CA VAL A 179 24.27 -11.56 -1.26
C VAL A 179 24.55 -10.07 -1.43
N GLY A 180 23.62 -9.29 -1.99
CA GLY A 180 23.75 -7.84 -2.08
C GLY A 180 23.98 -7.20 -0.72
N GLY A 181 24.77 -6.12 -0.64
CA GLY A 181 25.07 -5.42 0.61
C GLY A 181 23.79 -4.82 1.22
N ALA A 182 23.67 -4.83 2.55
CA ALA A 182 22.54 -4.16 3.22
C ALA A 182 22.67 -2.63 3.07
N GLY A 183 21.53 -1.93 2.95
CA GLY A 183 21.48 -0.48 3.04
C GLY A 183 21.74 0.01 4.47
N GLY A 184 22.39 1.15 4.62
CA GLY A 184 22.64 1.78 5.91
C GLY A 184 21.37 2.37 6.51
N ALA A 185 21.28 2.40 7.84
CA ALA A 185 20.16 3.07 8.52
C ALA A 185 20.23 4.59 8.36
N GLY A 186 19.08 5.25 8.30
CA GLY A 186 18.99 6.71 8.39
C GLY A 186 19.35 7.22 9.81
N GLY A 187 19.96 8.39 9.90
CA GLY A 187 20.29 9.04 11.17
C GLY A 187 19.05 9.59 11.86
N ASN A 188 19.07 9.65 13.18
CA ASN A 188 17.97 10.23 13.96
C ASN A 188 18.12 11.75 14.04
N ALA A 189 17.01 12.49 14.07
CA ALA A 189 16.97 13.89 14.52
C ALA A 189 16.83 13.92 16.05
N MET A 190 17.24 15.07 16.70
CA MET A 190 17.15 15.18 18.16
C MET A 190 15.83 15.80 18.62
N LEU A 191 15.62 17.10 18.42
CA LEU A 191 14.43 17.82 18.89
C LEU A 191 13.58 18.33 17.75
N PHE A 192 14.21 19.05 16.82
CA PHE A 192 13.58 19.59 15.60
C PHE A 192 14.35 19.10 14.39
N GLY A 193 13.71 18.35 13.52
CA GLY A 193 14.30 17.89 12.28
C GLY A 193 13.76 16.56 11.83
N ALA A 194 13.91 16.27 10.54
CA ALA A 194 13.47 14.99 9.98
C ALA A 194 14.48 13.88 10.29
N GLY A 195 14.01 12.68 10.52
CA GLY A 195 14.85 11.47 10.49
C GLY A 195 15.37 11.22 9.08
N GLY A 196 16.58 10.71 8.95
CA GLY A 196 17.17 10.36 7.66
C GLY A 196 16.47 9.16 7.02
N ALA A 197 16.38 9.12 5.70
CA ALA A 197 15.91 7.94 4.99
C ALA A 197 16.90 6.77 5.13
N GLY A 198 16.40 5.55 5.19
CA GLY A 198 17.23 4.34 5.10
C GLY A 198 17.81 4.16 3.70
N GLY A 199 19.00 3.63 3.59
CA GLY A 199 19.65 3.31 2.32
C GLY A 199 19.02 2.11 1.62
N ALA A 200 19.02 2.09 0.30
CA ALA A 200 18.57 0.92 -0.46
C ALA A 200 19.54 -0.27 -0.28
N GLY A 201 19.01 -1.48 -0.28
CA GLY A 201 19.80 -2.71 -0.35
C GLY A 201 20.46 -2.87 -1.71
N GLY A 202 21.65 -3.45 -1.74
CA GLY A 202 22.39 -3.76 -2.97
C GLY A 202 21.75 -4.92 -3.73
N ALA A 203 21.86 -4.89 -5.05
CA ALA A 203 21.39 -5.97 -5.90
C ALA A 203 22.41 -7.13 -5.93
N SER A 204 21.92 -8.36 -6.13
CA SER A 204 22.71 -9.50 -6.58
C SER A 204 22.48 -9.70 -8.08
N THR A 205 23.51 -9.52 -8.91
CA THR A 205 23.40 -9.46 -10.37
C THR A 205 23.82 -10.72 -11.10
N ASP A 206 24.46 -11.68 -10.43
CA ASP A 206 24.85 -12.96 -11.02
C ASP A 206 23.63 -13.88 -11.21
N VAL A 207 23.59 -14.65 -12.27
CA VAL A 207 22.55 -15.64 -12.59
C VAL A 207 22.52 -16.80 -11.58
N ALA A 208 23.66 -17.14 -11.00
CA ALA A 208 23.80 -18.05 -9.86
C ALA A 208 23.83 -17.29 -8.52
N GLY A 209 23.33 -16.07 -8.51
CA GLY A 209 23.51 -15.11 -7.42
C GLY A 209 22.80 -15.43 -6.13
N GLY A 210 23.25 -14.76 -5.08
CA GLY A 210 22.63 -14.74 -3.76
C GLY A 210 21.40 -13.84 -3.69
N ALA A 211 20.86 -13.67 -2.50
CA ALA A 211 19.73 -12.80 -2.23
C ALA A 211 20.07 -11.31 -2.47
N GLY A 212 19.06 -10.50 -2.73
CA GLY A 212 19.20 -9.05 -2.67
C GLY A 212 19.49 -8.58 -1.25
N GLY A 213 20.22 -7.49 -1.10
CA GLY A 213 20.50 -6.88 0.21
C GLY A 213 19.24 -6.28 0.84
N ALA A 214 19.12 -6.31 2.16
CA ALA A 214 18.03 -5.66 2.86
C ALA A 214 18.15 -4.13 2.78
N GLY A 215 17.01 -3.42 2.71
CA GLY A 215 16.96 -1.97 2.87
C GLY A 215 17.25 -1.54 4.30
N GLY A 216 17.89 -0.40 4.48
CA GLY A 216 18.17 0.19 5.80
C GLY A 216 16.93 0.77 6.45
N ALA A 217 16.87 0.76 7.77
CA ALA A 217 15.77 1.40 8.50
C ALA A 217 15.82 2.94 8.36
N GLY A 218 14.66 3.58 8.36
CA GLY A 218 14.54 5.04 8.47
C GLY A 218 14.92 5.54 9.87
N GLY A 219 15.49 6.72 9.94
CA GLY A 219 15.81 7.38 11.21
C GLY A 219 14.56 7.97 11.88
N ASN A 220 14.61 8.07 13.20
CA ASN A 220 13.52 8.65 13.97
C ASN A 220 13.43 10.16 13.74
N ALA A 221 12.21 10.70 13.75
CA ALA A 221 11.94 12.13 13.75
C ALA A 221 12.52 12.83 15.00
N GLY A 222 12.67 14.14 14.95
CA GLY A 222 12.95 14.96 16.10
C GLY A 222 11.87 14.81 17.17
N MET A 223 12.26 14.79 18.44
CA MET A 223 11.36 14.50 19.56
C MET A 223 10.10 15.38 19.57
N LEU A 224 10.18 16.62 19.11
CA LEU A 224 9.05 17.54 19.09
C LEU A 224 8.42 17.65 17.71
N PHE A 225 9.19 17.99 16.68
CA PHE A 225 8.73 18.13 15.30
C PHE A 225 9.75 17.60 14.28
N GLY A 226 9.25 17.01 13.23
CA GLY A 226 10.01 16.56 12.08
C GLY A 226 9.44 15.28 11.48
N ALA A 227 9.51 15.09 10.18
CA ALA A 227 9.07 13.85 9.55
C ALA A 227 9.98 12.68 9.96
N ALA A 228 9.40 11.54 10.23
CA ALA A 228 10.18 10.31 10.42
C ALA A 228 10.79 9.84 9.09
N GLY A 229 11.96 9.23 9.15
CA GLY A 229 12.63 8.70 7.97
C GLY A 229 11.90 7.50 7.37
N VAL A 230 11.88 7.42 6.05
CA VAL A 230 11.34 6.24 5.34
C VAL A 230 12.36 5.10 5.36
N GLY A 231 11.88 3.87 5.38
CA GLY A 231 12.74 2.68 5.21
C GLY A 231 13.29 2.57 3.79
N GLY A 232 14.50 2.06 3.64
CA GLY A 232 15.12 1.81 2.34
C GLY A 232 14.46 0.63 1.63
N VAL A 233 14.45 0.63 0.31
CA VAL A 233 13.96 -0.50 -0.49
C VAL A 233 14.95 -1.67 -0.44
N GLY A 234 14.43 -2.90 -0.51
CA GLY A 234 15.26 -4.10 -0.64
C GLY A 234 15.89 -4.22 -2.02
N GLY A 235 17.09 -4.78 -2.10
CA GLY A 235 17.78 -5.07 -3.35
C GLY A 235 17.12 -6.21 -4.13
N PHE A 236 17.21 -6.19 -5.46
CA PHE A 236 16.73 -7.31 -6.27
C PHE A 236 17.77 -8.44 -6.34
N SER A 237 17.30 -9.67 -6.61
CA SER A 237 18.13 -10.81 -6.98
C SER A 237 17.94 -11.13 -8.46
N ASN A 238 19.01 -11.41 -9.21
CA ASN A 238 18.92 -11.90 -10.61
C ASN A 238 18.99 -13.43 -10.71
N GLY A 239 19.51 -14.08 -9.67
CA GLY A 239 19.61 -15.53 -9.58
C GLY A 239 18.38 -16.17 -8.94
N GLY A 240 18.49 -17.47 -8.57
CA GLY A 240 17.42 -18.24 -7.93
C GLY A 240 17.14 -17.91 -6.47
N ALA A 241 17.66 -16.80 -5.93
CA ALA A 241 17.50 -16.42 -4.53
C ALA A 241 16.47 -15.30 -4.34
N THR A 242 16.11 -15.06 -3.08
CA THR A 242 15.06 -14.08 -2.69
C THR A 242 15.51 -12.64 -2.89
N GLY A 243 14.58 -11.75 -3.19
CA GLY A 243 14.78 -10.30 -3.10
C GLY A 243 15.06 -9.88 -1.65
N GLY A 244 15.75 -8.77 -1.46
CA GLY A 244 16.02 -8.23 -0.12
C GLY A 244 14.74 -7.70 0.53
N ALA A 245 14.62 -7.79 1.85
CA ALA A 245 13.53 -7.18 2.57
C ALA A 245 13.64 -5.64 2.57
N GLY A 246 12.51 -4.94 2.60
CA GLY A 246 12.47 -3.49 2.80
C GLY A 246 12.82 -3.10 4.24
N GLY A 247 13.42 -1.94 4.43
CA GLY A 247 13.72 -1.41 5.76
C GLY A 247 12.49 -0.89 6.48
N ALA A 248 12.48 -0.94 7.82
CA ALA A 248 11.40 -0.35 8.60
C ALA A 248 11.41 1.19 8.52
N GLY A 249 10.27 1.84 8.63
CA GLY A 249 10.15 3.28 8.81
C GLY A 249 10.60 3.71 10.20
N GLY A 250 11.10 4.93 10.33
CA GLY A 250 11.49 5.54 11.60
C GLY A 250 10.28 5.92 12.46
N ALA A 251 10.48 6.04 13.79
CA ALA A 251 9.43 6.49 14.69
C ALA A 251 9.20 8.01 14.57
N GLY A 252 7.94 8.42 14.73
CA GLY A 252 7.53 9.82 14.79
C GLY A 252 7.94 10.49 16.11
N GLY A 253 8.05 11.81 16.09
CA GLY A 253 8.17 12.65 17.28
C GLY A 253 6.80 12.97 17.91
N LEU A 254 6.75 13.85 18.90
CA LEU A 254 5.54 14.13 19.69
C LEU A 254 4.29 14.39 18.85
N PHE A 255 4.41 15.16 17.77
CA PHE A 255 3.30 15.59 16.90
C PHE A 255 3.35 14.99 15.49
N THR A 256 4.23 14.04 15.24
CA THR A 256 4.50 13.58 13.87
C THR A 256 4.22 12.11 13.65
N THR A 257 3.90 11.79 12.40
CA THR A 257 3.60 10.42 11.97
C THR A 257 4.89 9.58 11.91
N GLY A 258 4.72 8.27 12.07
CA GLY A 258 5.78 7.30 11.80
C GLY A 258 6.16 7.27 10.33
N GLY A 259 7.38 6.89 10.04
CA GLY A 259 7.90 6.75 8.68
C GLY A 259 7.31 5.55 7.95
N VAL A 260 7.26 5.63 6.63
CA VAL A 260 6.82 4.53 5.76
C VAL A 260 7.89 3.44 5.71
N GLY A 261 7.49 2.18 5.73
CA GLY A 261 8.36 1.02 5.50
C GLY A 261 8.83 0.95 4.04
N GLY A 262 10.04 0.51 3.80
CA GLY A 262 10.58 0.31 2.46
C GLY A 262 9.93 -0.88 1.75
N ALA A 263 9.81 -0.83 0.43
CA ALA A 263 9.34 -1.95 -0.37
C ALA A 263 10.38 -3.09 -0.39
N GLY A 264 9.92 -4.32 -0.48
CA GLY A 264 10.76 -5.50 -0.71
C GLY A 264 11.33 -5.53 -2.12
N GLY A 265 12.50 -6.08 -2.28
CA GLY A 265 13.16 -6.28 -3.58
C GLY A 265 12.53 -7.42 -4.37
N ALA A 266 12.63 -7.35 -5.70
CA ALA A 266 12.20 -8.44 -6.57
C ALA A 266 13.14 -9.64 -6.46
N GLY A 267 12.56 -10.85 -6.46
CA GLY A 267 13.33 -12.10 -6.62
C GLY A 267 13.67 -12.36 -8.08
N GLY A 268 14.79 -13.03 -8.31
CA GLY A 268 15.25 -13.42 -9.64
C GLY A 268 14.57 -14.70 -10.17
N ALA A 269 15.18 -15.30 -11.24
CA ALA A 269 14.65 -16.43 -12.01
C ALA A 269 14.54 -17.76 -11.22
N GLY A 270 13.96 -17.81 -10.10
CA GLY A 270 13.77 -18.95 -9.20
C GLY A 270 13.55 -18.52 -7.76
N GLY A 271 13.65 -17.21 -7.46
CA GLY A 271 13.58 -16.65 -6.13
C GLY A 271 12.26 -16.00 -5.81
N ASP A 272 12.01 -15.89 -4.52
CA ASP A 272 10.84 -15.20 -3.97
C ASP A 272 11.07 -13.69 -3.90
N GLY A 273 10.00 -12.91 -3.88
CA GLY A 273 10.08 -11.49 -3.57
C GLY A 273 10.44 -11.27 -2.11
N GLY A 274 11.19 -10.21 -1.82
CA GLY A 274 11.49 -9.79 -0.45
C GLY A 274 10.27 -9.17 0.23
N ASP A 275 10.19 -9.31 1.54
CA ASP A 275 9.08 -8.72 2.31
C ASP A 275 9.20 -7.19 2.39
N GLY A 276 8.05 -6.51 2.48
CA GLY A 276 7.99 -5.08 2.76
C GLY A 276 8.38 -4.77 4.21
N GLY A 277 9.02 -3.65 4.43
CA GLY A 277 9.38 -3.17 5.76
C GLY A 277 8.17 -2.69 6.55
N ALA A 278 8.22 -2.81 7.87
CA ALA A 278 7.17 -2.29 8.76
C ALA A 278 7.12 -0.76 8.73
N GLY A 279 5.92 -0.20 8.89
CA GLY A 279 5.75 1.23 9.18
C GLY A 279 6.26 1.58 10.57
N GLY A 280 6.78 2.79 10.73
CA GLY A 280 7.26 3.31 12.00
C GLY A 280 6.10 3.66 12.95
N ALA A 281 6.34 3.60 14.26
CA ALA A 281 5.33 4.03 15.22
C ALA A 281 5.12 5.55 15.15
N GLY A 282 3.88 5.99 15.35
CA GLY A 282 3.55 7.41 15.51
C GLY A 282 4.04 7.97 16.83
N GLY A 283 4.20 9.28 16.91
CA GLY A 283 4.44 10.00 18.16
C GLY A 283 3.17 10.15 18.98
N LEU A 284 3.21 10.90 20.10
CA LEU A 284 2.08 11.02 21.03
C LEU A 284 0.75 11.36 20.33
N PHE A 285 0.77 12.30 19.41
CA PHE A 285 -0.37 12.72 18.59
C PHE A 285 -0.28 12.27 17.14
N GLY A 286 0.77 11.53 16.80
CA GLY A 286 1.07 11.12 15.43
C GLY A 286 0.47 9.76 15.06
N ALA A 287 0.04 9.64 13.82
CA ALA A 287 -0.38 8.35 13.28
C ALA A 287 0.82 7.41 13.05
N GLY A 288 0.58 6.11 13.05
CA GLY A 288 1.57 5.13 12.62
C GLY A 288 1.89 5.29 11.13
N GLY A 289 3.13 4.97 10.77
CA GLY A 289 3.56 4.93 9.38
C GLY A 289 3.00 3.72 8.64
N THR A 290 2.89 3.80 7.34
CA THR A 290 2.39 2.68 6.51
C THR A 290 3.47 1.62 6.29
N GLY A 291 3.06 0.36 6.17
CA GLY A 291 3.96 -0.73 5.81
C GLY A 291 4.38 -0.67 4.33
N GLY A 292 5.58 -1.14 4.04
CA GLY A 292 6.09 -1.23 2.67
C GLY A 292 5.45 -2.38 1.88
N ALA A 293 5.36 -2.25 0.56
CA ALA A 293 4.88 -3.32 -0.29
C ALA A 293 5.87 -4.50 -0.36
N GLY A 294 5.37 -5.72 -0.51
CA GLY A 294 6.19 -6.89 -0.80
C GLY A 294 6.73 -6.87 -2.23
N GLY A 295 7.90 -7.46 -2.42
CA GLY A 295 8.56 -7.57 -3.71
C GLY A 295 7.96 -8.66 -4.60
N PHE A 296 8.25 -8.61 -5.90
CA PHE A 296 7.76 -9.59 -6.87
C PHE A 296 8.59 -10.88 -6.85
N GLY A 297 7.91 -12.02 -6.91
CA GLY A 297 8.54 -13.31 -7.22
C GLY A 297 8.49 -13.59 -8.73
N THR A 298 9.64 -13.63 -9.42
CA THR A 298 9.69 -13.73 -10.89
C THR A 298 9.98 -15.14 -11.41
N ALA A 299 10.15 -16.13 -10.54
CA ALA A 299 10.47 -17.51 -10.94
C ALA A 299 9.39 -18.15 -11.80
N VAL A 300 9.79 -18.77 -12.90
CA VAL A 300 8.87 -19.43 -13.85
C VAL A 300 8.12 -20.62 -13.22
N LEU A 301 8.68 -21.28 -12.22
CA LEU A 301 8.13 -22.49 -11.61
C LEU A 301 7.91 -22.43 -10.09
N ALA A 302 8.45 -21.43 -9.35
CA ALA A 302 8.47 -21.50 -7.89
C ALA A 302 8.42 -20.16 -7.13
N GLY A 303 8.42 -18.98 -7.78
CA GLY A 303 8.51 -17.69 -7.07
C GLY A 303 7.25 -17.28 -6.32
N THR A 304 7.37 -17.05 -5.03
CA THR A 304 6.31 -16.42 -4.22
C THR A 304 6.53 -14.91 -4.16
N GLY A 305 5.45 -14.16 -4.12
CA GLY A 305 5.54 -12.71 -3.82
C GLY A 305 5.92 -12.50 -2.35
N GLY A 306 6.70 -11.48 -2.05
CA GLY A 306 6.99 -11.08 -0.67
C GLY A 306 5.73 -10.59 0.05
N ALA A 307 5.66 -10.76 1.35
CA ALA A 307 4.57 -10.22 2.16
C ALA A 307 4.68 -8.68 2.24
N GLY A 308 3.54 -7.98 2.33
CA GLY A 308 3.51 -6.57 2.69
C GLY A 308 3.91 -6.35 4.14
N GLY A 309 4.60 -5.28 4.43
CA GLY A 309 4.97 -4.93 5.81
C GLY A 309 3.76 -4.49 6.63
N PRO A 310 3.72 -4.74 7.93
CA PRO A 310 2.66 -4.24 8.79
C PRO A 310 2.72 -2.72 8.92
N GLY A 311 1.55 -2.09 9.11
CA GLY A 311 1.46 -0.70 9.49
C GLY A 311 2.00 -0.46 10.90
N GLY A 312 2.54 0.72 11.14
CA GLY A 312 3.02 1.13 12.45
C GLY A 312 1.87 1.42 13.41
N ALA A 313 2.10 1.21 14.70
CA ALA A 313 1.12 1.61 15.72
C ALA A 313 0.99 3.13 15.78
N GLY A 314 -0.22 3.63 16.01
CA GLY A 314 -0.46 5.03 16.33
C GLY A 314 0.12 5.40 17.70
N GLY A 315 0.39 6.69 17.90
CA GLY A 315 0.72 7.24 19.22
C GLY A 315 -0.52 7.27 20.12
N LEU A 316 -0.41 7.89 21.32
CA LEU A 316 -1.47 7.87 22.31
C LEU A 316 -2.83 8.34 21.77
N PHE A 317 -2.85 9.31 20.88
CA PHE A 317 -4.03 9.88 20.21
C PHE A 317 -4.02 9.69 18.69
N GLY A 318 -3.09 8.89 18.16
CA GLY A 318 -2.90 8.70 16.73
C GLY A 318 -3.60 7.48 16.16
N ALA A 319 -3.96 7.56 14.90
CA ALA A 319 -4.47 6.41 14.15
C ALA A 319 -3.35 5.39 13.87
N GLY A 320 -3.71 4.13 13.69
CA GLY A 320 -2.79 3.11 13.21
C GLY A 320 -2.40 3.32 11.74
N GLY A 321 -1.18 2.94 11.38
CA GLY A 321 -0.70 2.98 10.00
C GLY A 321 -1.31 1.85 9.16
N GLU A 322 -1.37 2.03 7.86
CA GLU A 322 -1.87 0.99 6.96
C GLU A 322 -0.85 -0.12 6.72
N GLY A 323 -1.34 -1.32 6.49
CA GLY A 323 -0.51 -2.44 6.03
C GLY A 323 -0.11 -2.29 4.56
N GLY A 324 1.10 -2.70 4.23
CA GLY A 324 1.59 -2.73 2.84
C GLY A 324 0.94 -3.83 2.01
N SER A 325 0.81 -3.65 0.70
CA SER A 325 0.32 -4.70 -0.20
C SER A 325 1.32 -5.85 -0.33
N GLY A 326 0.82 -7.08 -0.45
CA GLY A 326 1.64 -8.23 -0.80
C GLY A 326 2.13 -8.16 -2.24
N GLY A 327 3.34 -8.66 -2.48
CA GLY A 327 3.93 -8.76 -3.81
C GLY A 327 3.28 -9.85 -4.65
N SER A 328 3.24 -9.66 -5.95
CA SER A 328 2.77 -10.72 -6.85
C SER A 328 3.82 -11.82 -7.02
N GLY A 329 3.36 -13.06 -7.10
CA GLY A 329 4.24 -14.21 -7.31
C GLY A 329 3.84 -15.03 -8.53
N ASN A 330 4.77 -15.83 -9.04
CA ASN A 330 4.42 -16.76 -10.12
C ASN A 330 3.66 -17.97 -9.57
N LEU A 331 4.09 -18.52 -8.44
CA LEU A 331 3.41 -19.64 -7.78
C LEU A 331 2.37 -19.15 -6.77
N THR A 332 2.76 -18.29 -5.81
CA THR A 332 1.84 -17.73 -4.82
C THR A 332 2.02 -16.24 -4.69
N GLY A 333 0.95 -15.49 -4.53
CA GLY A 333 1.00 -14.09 -4.17
C GLY A 333 1.39 -13.91 -2.69
N GLY A 334 2.13 -12.88 -2.37
CA GLY A 334 2.47 -12.51 -0.99
C GLY A 334 1.23 -12.04 -0.22
N ALA A 335 1.20 -12.28 1.07
CA ALA A 335 0.14 -11.76 1.93
C ALA A 335 0.22 -10.23 2.05
N GLY A 336 -0.91 -9.56 2.19
CA GLY A 336 -0.95 -8.15 2.59
C GLY A 336 -0.54 -7.99 4.06
N GLY A 337 0.13 -6.90 4.39
CA GLY A 337 0.49 -6.56 5.76
C GLY A 337 -0.74 -6.18 6.60
N ALA A 338 -0.72 -6.49 7.89
CA ALA A 338 -1.77 -6.05 8.79
C ALA A 338 -1.73 -4.52 8.97
N GLY A 339 -2.89 -3.90 9.15
CA GLY A 339 -2.97 -2.52 9.61
C GLY A 339 -2.45 -2.38 11.04
N GLY A 340 -1.85 -1.26 11.35
CA GLY A 340 -1.40 -0.94 12.70
C GLY A 340 -2.57 -0.59 13.62
N ASN A 341 -2.45 -0.91 14.90
CA ASN A 341 -3.43 -0.51 15.88
C ASN A 341 -3.31 0.99 16.18
N ALA A 342 -4.41 1.62 16.50
CA ALA A 342 -4.41 2.98 16.99
C ALA A 342 -3.84 3.07 18.42
N GLY A 343 -3.67 4.29 18.88
CA GLY A 343 -3.10 4.58 20.20
C GLY A 343 -3.98 4.12 21.37
N THR A 344 -3.35 3.91 22.51
CA THR A 344 -3.95 3.20 23.63
C THR A 344 -4.93 3.99 24.47
N LEU A 345 -5.03 5.34 24.36
CA LEU A 345 -5.76 6.08 25.37
C LEU A 345 -7.09 6.72 24.96
N ALA A 346 -7.26 7.29 23.78
CA ALA A 346 -8.48 8.07 23.59
C ALA A 346 -9.10 7.98 22.21
N THR A 347 -8.43 8.38 21.17
CA THR A 347 -9.04 8.59 19.85
C THR A 347 -8.06 8.16 18.78
N GLY A 348 -8.44 7.27 17.95
CA GLY A 348 -7.68 6.87 16.79
C GLY A 348 -8.33 5.68 16.11
N ASP A 349 -8.34 5.71 14.81
CA ASP A 349 -8.89 4.62 14.01
C ASP A 349 -7.78 3.59 13.73
N GLY A 350 -8.14 2.33 13.69
CA GLY A 350 -7.23 1.27 13.25
C GLY A 350 -6.82 1.47 11.79
N GLY A 351 -5.59 1.16 11.46
CA GLY A 351 -5.10 1.20 10.08
C GLY A 351 -5.73 0.15 9.19
N ALA A 352 -5.93 0.43 7.91
CA ALA A 352 -6.42 -0.58 6.99
C ALA A 352 -5.37 -1.68 6.73
N GLY A 353 -5.83 -2.92 6.53
CA GLY A 353 -4.98 -4.02 6.10
C GLY A 353 -4.60 -3.89 4.63
N GLY A 354 -3.39 -4.30 4.28
CA GLY A 354 -2.90 -4.31 2.91
C GLY A 354 -3.54 -5.40 2.05
N THR A 355 -3.63 -5.17 0.76
CA THR A 355 -4.17 -6.17 -0.18
C THR A 355 -3.18 -7.31 -0.41
N GLY A 356 -3.69 -8.53 -0.60
CA GLY A 356 -2.87 -9.68 -0.99
C GLY A 356 -2.38 -9.59 -2.44
N GLY A 357 -1.21 -10.13 -2.69
CA GLY A 357 -0.61 -10.20 -4.02
C GLY A 357 -1.26 -11.26 -4.90
N ALA A 358 -1.27 -11.04 -6.21
CA ALA A 358 -1.79 -12.01 -7.18
C ALA A 358 -0.80 -13.13 -7.48
N SER A 359 -1.30 -14.31 -7.81
CA SER A 359 -0.55 -15.42 -8.40
C SER A 359 -0.73 -15.46 -9.92
N ARG A 360 0.30 -15.92 -10.64
CA ARG A 360 0.34 -15.97 -12.11
C ARG A 360 0.04 -17.35 -12.69
N SER A 361 0.71 -18.41 -12.24
CA SER A 361 0.60 -19.73 -12.86
C SER A 361 0.34 -20.82 -11.82
N GLY A 362 -0.90 -21.19 -11.64
CA GLY A 362 -1.27 -22.39 -10.92
C GLY A 362 -1.14 -22.36 -9.40
N GLY A 363 -0.86 -21.20 -8.81
CA GLY A 363 -0.75 -21.06 -7.36
C GLY A 363 -1.83 -20.19 -6.72
N PHE A 364 -1.75 -20.05 -5.41
CA PHE A 364 -2.75 -19.32 -4.61
C PHE A 364 -2.50 -17.82 -4.65
N GLY A 365 -3.55 -17.02 -4.65
CA GLY A 365 -3.47 -15.59 -4.34
C GLY A 365 -3.07 -15.36 -2.89
N GLY A 366 -2.34 -14.29 -2.60
CA GLY A 366 -2.00 -13.90 -1.24
C GLY A 366 -3.23 -13.47 -0.44
N ALA A 367 -3.27 -13.80 0.85
CA ALA A 367 -4.33 -13.31 1.72
C ALA A 367 -4.24 -11.79 1.90
N GLY A 368 -5.37 -11.12 2.07
CA GLY A 368 -5.41 -9.73 2.51
C GLY A 368 -5.00 -9.59 3.98
N GLY A 369 -4.35 -8.51 4.34
CA GLY A 369 -3.99 -8.20 5.72
C GLY A 369 -5.22 -7.85 6.56
N ALA A 370 -5.19 -8.16 7.85
CA ALA A 370 -6.23 -7.73 8.78
C ALA A 370 -6.17 -6.21 8.96
N GLY A 371 -7.32 -5.59 9.22
CA GLY A 371 -7.37 -4.22 9.71
C GLY A 371 -6.86 -4.12 11.14
N GLY A 372 -6.29 -3.00 11.51
CA GLY A 372 -5.85 -2.73 12.88
C GLY A 372 -7.02 -2.33 13.78
N ASP A 373 -6.84 -2.52 15.09
CA ASP A 373 -7.84 -2.13 16.08
C ASP A 373 -7.78 -0.64 16.38
N ALA A 374 -8.93 -0.07 16.75
CA ALA A 374 -9.03 1.33 17.15
C ALA A 374 -8.45 1.57 18.56
N GLY A 375 -8.34 2.85 18.94
CA GLY A 375 -7.98 3.28 20.29
C GLY A 375 -8.99 2.83 21.34
N MET A 376 -8.56 2.83 22.62
CA MET A 376 -9.33 2.21 23.69
C MET A 376 -10.76 2.76 23.85
N PHE A 377 -10.98 4.06 23.78
CA PHE A 377 -12.31 4.62 24.05
C PHE A 377 -13.09 4.97 22.80
N PHE A 378 -12.44 5.54 21.82
CA PHE A 378 -13.08 6.08 20.61
C PHE A 378 -12.27 5.66 19.38
N GLY A 379 -12.95 5.38 18.32
CA GLY A 379 -12.37 5.08 17.03
C GLY A 379 -13.00 3.87 16.36
N SER A 380 -12.90 3.82 15.06
CA SER A 380 -13.39 2.71 14.24
C SER A 380 -12.24 1.77 13.89
N GLY A 381 -12.54 0.47 13.82
CA GLY A 381 -11.58 -0.52 13.35
C GLY A 381 -11.21 -0.31 11.88
N GLY A 382 -9.99 -0.63 11.53
CA GLY A 382 -9.50 -0.58 10.16
C GLY A 382 -10.16 -1.63 9.27
N SER A 383 -10.35 -1.34 7.97
CA SER A 383 -10.86 -2.32 7.02
C SER A 383 -9.83 -3.41 6.72
N GLY A 384 -10.27 -4.65 6.54
CA GLY A 384 -9.43 -5.75 6.04
C GLY A 384 -9.07 -5.56 4.57
N GLY A 385 -7.86 -5.96 4.18
CA GLY A 385 -7.38 -5.93 2.82
C GLY A 385 -8.04 -7.02 1.95
N ALA A 386 -8.24 -6.75 0.67
CA ALA A 386 -8.74 -7.75 -0.27
C ALA A 386 -7.70 -8.86 -0.51
N GLY A 387 -8.17 -10.08 -0.72
CA GLY A 387 -7.32 -11.20 -1.13
C GLY A 387 -6.85 -11.06 -2.58
N GLY A 388 -5.65 -11.52 -2.88
CA GLY A 388 -5.09 -11.53 -4.23
C GLY A 388 -5.76 -12.57 -5.13
N ALA A 389 -5.76 -12.32 -6.44
CA ALA A 389 -6.27 -13.29 -7.42
C ALA A 389 -5.37 -14.53 -7.51
N GLY A 390 -5.98 -15.71 -7.64
CA GLY A 390 -5.30 -16.96 -7.93
C GLY A 390 -4.84 -17.04 -9.39
N GLY A 391 -3.84 -17.88 -9.64
CA GLY A 391 -3.25 -18.09 -10.97
C GLY A 391 -4.15 -18.86 -11.92
N SER A 392 -3.90 -18.74 -13.23
CA SER A 392 -4.67 -19.35 -14.32
C SER A 392 -3.92 -20.51 -14.98
N GLY A 393 -3.69 -21.60 -14.34
CA GLY A 393 -3.16 -22.79 -14.98
C GLY A 393 -2.11 -23.50 -14.16
N GLY A 394 -2.17 -24.79 -14.09
CA GLY A 394 -1.26 -25.67 -13.38
C GLY A 394 -2.00 -26.88 -12.84
N PHE A 395 -1.26 -27.91 -12.47
CA PHE A 395 -1.80 -29.09 -11.83
C PHE A 395 -2.15 -28.73 -10.37
N GLY A 396 -3.41 -28.56 -10.05
CA GLY A 396 -3.89 -28.27 -8.69
C GLY A 396 -5.21 -27.52 -8.70
N LEU A 397 -5.71 -27.18 -7.52
CA LEU A 397 -6.91 -26.38 -7.28
C LEU A 397 -6.52 -24.97 -6.77
N PRO A 398 -5.81 -24.14 -7.57
CA PRO A 398 -5.40 -22.83 -7.08
C PRO A 398 -6.62 -21.92 -6.86
N SER A 399 -6.74 -21.41 -5.65
CA SER A 399 -7.80 -20.48 -5.26
C SER A 399 -7.26 -19.04 -5.11
N GLY A 400 -8.15 -18.07 -5.10
CA GLY A 400 -7.82 -16.72 -4.67
C GLY A 400 -7.34 -16.68 -3.21
N GLY A 401 -6.71 -15.59 -2.81
CA GLY A 401 -6.36 -15.34 -1.42
C GLY A 401 -7.58 -14.94 -0.59
N LYS A 402 -7.62 -15.33 0.68
CA LYS A 402 -8.70 -14.91 1.59
C LYS A 402 -8.67 -13.39 1.80
N GLY A 403 -9.83 -12.77 1.99
CA GLY A 403 -9.92 -11.40 2.46
C GLY A 403 -9.48 -11.28 3.91
N GLY A 404 -8.83 -10.17 4.28
CA GLY A 404 -8.45 -9.87 5.66
C GLY A 404 -9.66 -9.52 6.52
N ALA A 405 -9.61 -9.85 7.81
CA ALA A 405 -10.64 -9.42 8.76
C ALA A 405 -10.58 -7.90 8.97
N GLY A 406 -11.72 -7.28 9.27
CA GLY A 406 -11.77 -5.92 9.78
C GLY A 406 -11.29 -5.86 11.23
N GLY A 407 -10.69 -4.76 11.64
CA GLY A 407 -10.25 -4.52 13.02
C GLY A 407 -11.43 -4.15 13.93
N ASP A 408 -11.21 -4.30 15.24
CA ASP A 408 -12.21 -3.96 16.24
C ASP A 408 -12.22 -2.47 16.57
N ALA A 409 -13.37 -1.95 16.95
CA ALA A 409 -13.54 -0.56 17.37
C ALA A 409 -13.08 -0.34 18.82
N GLY A 410 -12.97 0.94 19.22
CA GLY A 410 -12.75 1.32 20.62
C GLY A 410 -13.90 0.90 21.50
N MET A 411 -13.61 0.64 22.77
CA MET A 411 -14.59 0.04 23.72
C MET A 411 -15.89 0.81 23.89
N LEU A 412 -15.83 2.16 23.82
CA LEU A 412 -17.01 2.98 24.11
C LEU A 412 -17.76 3.39 22.87
N PHE A 413 -17.09 4.02 21.92
CA PHE A 413 -17.70 4.50 20.68
C PHE A 413 -16.86 4.08 19.46
N GLY A 414 -17.49 3.53 18.49
CA GLY A 414 -16.89 3.24 17.21
C GLY A 414 -17.51 2.06 16.50
N SER A 415 -17.42 2.05 15.18
CA SER A 415 -17.89 0.93 14.36
C SER A 415 -16.73 -0.01 14.05
N GLY A 416 -17.00 -1.32 14.04
CA GLY A 416 -16.02 -2.31 13.59
C GLY A 416 -15.65 -2.10 12.13
N GLY A 417 -14.40 -2.42 11.77
CA GLY A 417 -13.93 -2.34 10.39
C GLY A 417 -14.60 -3.37 9.48
N SER A 418 -14.78 -3.06 8.20
CA SER A 418 -15.30 -4.03 7.23
C SER A 418 -14.25 -5.09 6.87
N GLY A 419 -14.68 -6.35 6.69
CA GLY A 419 -13.83 -7.39 6.15
C GLY A 419 -13.49 -7.17 4.67
N GLY A 420 -12.30 -7.57 4.24
CA GLY A 420 -11.84 -7.49 2.86
C GLY A 420 -12.51 -8.55 1.98
N ALA A 421 -12.67 -8.27 0.69
CA ALA A 421 -13.19 -9.24 -0.26
C ALA A 421 -12.21 -10.40 -0.49
N GLY A 422 -12.73 -11.60 -0.73
CA GLY A 422 -11.96 -12.76 -1.17
C GLY A 422 -11.45 -12.60 -2.61
N GLY A 423 -10.29 -13.16 -2.90
CA GLY A 423 -9.66 -13.11 -4.21
C GLY A 423 -10.34 -14.07 -5.21
N ILE A 424 -10.23 -13.73 -6.49
CA ILE A 424 -10.80 -14.50 -7.61
C ILE A 424 -9.93 -15.74 -7.87
N SER A 425 -10.56 -16.93 -8.08
CA SER A 425 -9.91 -18.11 -8.64
C SER A 425 -10.05 -18.12 -10.17
N ARG A 426 -8.97 -18.35 -10.89
CA ARG A 426 -8.96 -18.41 -12.36
C ARG A 426 -8.76 -19.82 -12.92
N SER A 427 -8.73 -20.82 -12.05
CA SER A 427 -8.67 -22.24 -12.41
C SER A 427 -9.87 -22.97 -11.83
N VAL A 428 -9.86 -24.29 -11.88
CA VAL A 428 -10.90 -25.16 -11.32
C VAL A 428 -11.05 -25.08 -9.79
N GLY A 429 -10.20 -24.29 -9.09
CA GLY A 429 -10.34 -24.05 -7.66
C GLY A 429 -11.46 -23.07 -7.32
N ASP A 430 -11.95 -23.15 -6.09
CA ASP A 430 -13.02 -22.29 -5.61
C ASP A 430 -12.55 -20.85 -5.42
N GLY A 431 -13.48 -19.89 -5.48
CA GLY A 431 -13.23 -18.52 -5.07
C GLY A 431 -12.87 -18.46 -3.58
N ALA A 432 -12.08 -17.50 -3.17
CA ALA A 432 -11.65 -17.39 -1.79
C ALA A 432 -12.72 -16.78 -0.87
N ALA A 433 -12.66 -17.09 0.41
CA ALA A 433 -13.54 -16.51 1.42
C ALA A 433 -13.31 -15.02 1.61
N GLY A 434 -14.38 -14.25 1.82
CA GLY A 434 -14.32 -12.89 2.34
C GLY A 434 -13.90 -12.87 3.81
N GLY A 435 -13.29 -11.76 4.26
CA GLY A 435 -12.90 -11.55 5.65
C GLY A 435 -14.10 -11.24 6.55
N ALA A 436 -14.00 -11.55 7.83
CA ALA A 436 -15.01 -11.15 8.81
C ALA A 436 -14.98 -9.63 9.06
N GLY A 437 -16.11 -9.05 9.41
CA GLY A 437 -16.19 -7.69 9.96
C GLY A 437 -15.78 -7.66 11.42
N GLY A 438 -15.20 -6.54 11.88
CA GLY A 438 -14.75 -6.33 13.24
C GLY A 438 -15.90 -6.04 14.21
N ALA A 439 -15.64 -6.19 15.51
CA ALA A 439 -16.57 -5.86 16.57
C ALA A 439 -16.66 -4.34 16.77
N PRO A 440 -17.86 -3.80 17.11
CA PRO A 440 -18.03 -2.39 17.46
C PRO A 440 -17.71 -2.15 18.93
N GLY A 441 -17.66 -0.85 19.33
CA GLY A 441 -17.70 -0.44 20.73
C GLY A 441 -19.09 -0.65 21.35
N LEU A 442 -19.23 -0.17 22.62
CA LEU A 442 -20.52 -0.20 23.32
C LEU A 442 -21.61 0.50 22.49
N ILE A 443 -21.26 1.59 21.82
CA ILE A 443 -22.13 2.34 20.89
C ILE A 443 -21.44 2.38 19.52
N GLY A 444 -22.00 1.70 18.57
CA GLY A 444 -21.48 1.60 17.20
C GLY A 444 -21.95 0.34 16.48
N ASN A 445 -21.82 0.31 15.18
CA ASN A 445 -22.25 -0.82 14.37
C ASN A 445 -21.15 -1.85 14.20
N GLY A 446 -21.49 -3.13 14.19
CA GLY A 446 -20.56 -4.20 13.79
C GLY A 446 -20.12 -3.99 12.33
N GLY A 447 -18.87 -4.31 12.02
CA GLY A 447 -18.35 -4.21 10.66
C GLY A 447 -19.04 -5.21 9.71
N ASN A 448 -19.19 -4.84 8.42
CA ASN A 448 -19.69 -5.77 7.43
C ASN A 448 -18.66 -6.86 7.11
N GLY A 449 -19.10 -8.09 6.88
CA GLY A 449 -18.24 -9.13 6.30
C GLY A 449 -17.92 -8.82 4.83
N GLY A 450 -16.72 -9.19 4.38
CA GLY A 450 -16.30 -9.04 2.99
C GLY A 450 -16.99 -10.04 2.06
N ASN A 451 -17.15 -9.70 0.78
CA ASN A 451 -17.70 -10.60 -0.22
C ASN A 451 -16.74 -11.77 -0.51
N GLY A 452 -17.30 -12.93 -0.80
CA GLY A 452 -16.51 -14.07 -1.32
C GLY A 452 -15.99 -13.80 -2.73
N GLY A 453 -14.87 -14.42 -3.09
CA GLY A 453 -14.27 -14.30 -4.42
C GLY A 453 -15.01 -15.14 -5.47
N ALA A 454 -14.94 -14.74 -6.73
CA ALA A 454 -15.47 -15.50 -7.86
C ALA A 454 -14.55 -16.66 -8.24
N SER A 455 -15.13 -17.71 -8.85
CA SER A 455 -14.39 -18.75 -9.57
C SER A 455 -14.73 -18.69 -11.06
N THR A 456 -13.71 -18.77 -11.94
CA THR A 456 -13.91 -18.65 -13.40
C THR A 456 -13.57 -19.91 -14.17
N GLY A 457 -12.93 -20.89 -13.54
CA GLY A 457 -12.46 -22.11 -14.16
C GLY A 457 -13.33 -23.35 -13.86
N GLY A 458 -14.52 -23.17 -13.26
CA GLY A 458 -15.42 -24.26 -12.97
C GLY A 458 -15.54 -24.66 -11.49
N GLY A 459 -14.79 -24.01 -10.59
CA GLY A 459 -14.97 -24.14 -9.16
C GLY A 459 -16.15 -23.31 -8.62
N ASP A 460 -16.47 -23.50 -7.34
CA ASP A 460 -17.55 -22.78 -6.68
C ASP A 460 -17.14 -21.35 -6.29
N GLY A 461 -18.12 -20.47 -6.15
CA GLY A 461 -17.88 -19.15 -5.56
C GLY A 461 -17.46 -19.29 -4.10
N GLY A 462 -16.55 -18.40 -3.65
CA GLY A 462 -16.08 -18.36 -2.28
C GLY A 462 -17.17 -17.90 -1.29
N PRO A 463 -17.16 -18.33 -0.04
CA PRO A 463 -18.13 -17.87 0.96
C PRO A 463 -17.86 -16.43 1.34
N GLY A 464 -18.94 -15.67 1.63
CA GLY A 464 -18.85 -14.34 2.25
C GLY A 464 -18.39 -14.44 3.70
N GLY A 465 -17.74 -13.37 4.17
CA GLY A 465 -17.31 -13.22 5.56
C GLY A 465 -18.48 -12.92 6.51
N ALA A 466 -18.33 -13.27 7.78
CA ALA A 466 -19.33 -12.94 8.80
C ALA A 466 -19.33 -11.43 9.10
N GLY A 467 -20.49 -10.88 9.44
CA GLY A 467 -20.59 -9.51 10.00
C GLY A 467 -20.29 -9.49 11.49
N GLY A 468 -19.77 -8.36 11.99
CA GLY A 468 -19.53 -8.14 13.41
C GLY A 468 -20.86 -7.96 14.19
N THR A 469 -20.87 -8.38 15.46
CA THR A 469 -22.07 -8.27 16.30
C THR A 469 -22.10 -6.93 17.03
N GLY A 470 -23.29 -6.28 17.11
CA GLY A 470 -23.53 -5.10 17.93
C GLY A 470 -23.42 -5.43 19.43
N VAL A 471 -23.05 -4.46 20.26
CA VAL A 471 -22.88 -4.68 21.72
C VAL A 471 -24.07 -4.13 22.50
N LEU A 472 -24.22 -2.80 22.66
CA LEU A 472 -25.32 -2.19 23.39
C LEU A 472 -26.24 -1.41 22.45
N ILE A 473 -25.70 -0.43 21.73
CA ILE A 473 -26.43 0.40 20.79
C ILE A 473 -25.72 0.35 19.43
N GLY A 474 -26.40 -0.14 18.42
CA GLY A 474 -25.92 -0.19 17.04
C GLY A 474 -26.28 -1.50 16.34
N ASN A 475 -26.30 -1.47 15.04
CA ASN A 475 -26.69 -2.62 14.24
C ASN A 475 -25.57 -3.67 14.19
N GLY A 476 -25.95 -4.93 14.06
CA GLY A 476 -25.02 -5.96 13.62
C GLY A 476 -24.57 -5.69 12.18
N GLY A 477 -23.32 -6.05 11.85
CA GLY A 477 -22.82 -5.95 10.48
C GLY A 477 -23.50 -6.93 9.54
N ASN A 478 -23.62 -6.57 8.27
CA ASN A 478 -24.12 -7.52 7.26
C ASN A 478 -23.10 -8.64 7.02
N GLY A 479 -23.59 -9.86 6.82
CA GLY A 479 -22.75 -10.90 6.23
C GLY A 479 -22.37 -10.53 4.79
N GLY A 480 -21.15 -10.85 4.37
CA GLY A 480 -20.72 -10.67 2.98
C GLY A 480 -21.50 -11.58 2.02
N SER A 481 -21.73 -11.12 0.80
CA SER A 481 -22.32 -11.99 -0.23
C SER A 481 -21.35 -13.10 -0.66
N GLY A 482 -21.89 -14.27 -1.00
CA GLY A 482 -21.09 -15.33 -1.59
C GLY A 482 -20.57 -14.94 -2.99
N GLY A 483 -19.45 -15.53 -3.38
CA GLY A 483 -18.87 -15.35 -4.70
C GLY A 483 -19.63 -16.09 -5.80
N THR A 484 -19.45 -15.67 -7.04
CA THR A 484 -19.99 -16.35 -8.23
C THR A 484 -19.05 -17.47 -8.68
N GLY A 485 -19.59 -18.56 -9.21
CA GLY A 485 -18.85 -19.73 -9.70
C GLY A 485 -19.78 -20.74 -10.33
N ALA A 486 -19.36 -22.01 -10.44
CA ALA A 486 -20.23 -23.12 -10.86
C ALA A 486 -21.47 -23.18 -9.97
N THR A 487 -21.27 -23.05 -8.65
CA THR A 487 -22.34 -22.74 -7.71
C THR A 487 -22.03 -21.42 -6.99
N LEU A 488 -23.08 -20.73 -6.54
CA LEU A 488 -22.90 -19.53 -5.72
C LEU A 488 -22.30 -19.90 -4.37
N GLY A 489 -21.29 -19.14 -3.95
CA GLY A 489 -20.76 -19.24 -2.59
C GLY A 489 -21.82 -18.93 -1.55
N LYS A 490 -21.66 -19.49 -0.36
CA LYS A 490 -22.56 -19.20 0.76
C LYS A 490 -22.41 -17.74 1.20
N ALA A 491 -23.53 -17.06 1.45
CA ALA A 491 -23.47 -15.76 2.11
C ALA A 491 -22.88 -15.90 3.53
N GLY A 492 -22.15 -14.90 3.98
CA GLY A 492 -21.66 -14.83 5.35
C GLY A 492 -22.82 -14.62 6.32
N ILE A 493 -22.64 -15.02 7.56
CA ILE A 493 -23.62 -14.83 8.63
C ILE A 493 -23.58 -13.35 9.04
N GLY A 494 -24.74 -12.68 9.11
CA GLY A 494 -24.84 -11.33 9.65
C GLY A 494 -24.66 -11.34 11.18
N GLY A 495 -24.13 -10.25 11.72
CA GLY A 495 -24.01 -10.05 13.16
C GLY A 495 -25.38 -9.72 13.79
N THR A 496 -25.55 -10.03 15.06
CA THR A 496 -26.72 -9.61 15.85
C THR A 496 -26.64 -8.12 16.20
N GLY A 497 -27.77 -7.45 16.30
CA GLY A 497 -27.86 -6.06 16.77
C GLY A 497 -27.54 -5.92 18.25
N GLY A 498 -27.32 -4.67 18.69
CA GLY A 498 -27.02 -4.35 20.09
C GLY A 498 -28.22 -4.65 21.02
N VAL A 499 -27.92 -5.00 22.26
CA VAL A 499 -28.90 -5.46 23.25
C VAL A 499 -29.97 -4.41 23.57
N LEU A 500 -29.62 -3.11 23.55
CA LEU A 500 -30.55 -2.03 23.86
C LEU A 500 -31.22 -1.45 22.60
N LEU A 501 -30.43 -1.23 21.55
CA LEU A 501 -30.93 -0.63 20.31
C LEU A 501 -30.06 -1.07 19.13
N GLY A 502 -30.65 -1.70 18.14
CA GLY A 502 -29.97 -2.08 16.90
C GLY A 502 -30.68 -3.20 16.16
N LEU A 503 -30.63 -3.18 14.85
CA LEU A 503 -31.13 -4.24 14.00
C LEU A 503 -30.04 -5.28 13.73
N ASP A 504 -30.46 -6.51 13.52
CA ASP A 504 -29.58 -7.57 13.05
C ASP A 504 -29.07 -7.27 11.64
N GLY A 505 -27.85 -7.71 11.36
CA GLY A 505 -27.29 -7.66 10.01
C GLY A 505 -28.02 -8.61 9.07
N PHE A 506 -28.00 -8.31 7.77
CA PHE A 506 -28.56 -9.23 6.77
C PHE A 506 -27.89 -10.60 6.87
N THR A 507 -28.69 -11.64 6.76
CA THR A 507 -28.29 -13.06 6.94
C THR A 507 -27.95 -13.45 8.37
N ALA A 508 -28.26 -12.63 9.38
CA ALA A 508 -28.16 -13.04 10.77
C ALA A 508 -29.16 -14.18 11.08
N PRO A 509 -28.80 -15.11 11.96
CA PRO A 509 -29.74 -16.14 12.40
C PRO A 509 -30.88 -15.50 13.20
N ALA A 510 -32.11 -15.99 13.01
CA ALA A 510 -33.25 -15.52 13.78
C ALA A 510 -33.01 -15.68 15.27
N SER A 511 -33.24 -14.62 16.04
CA SER A 511 -33.07 -14.66 17.49
C SER A 511 -34.19 -15.48 18.13
N THR A 512 -33.82 -16.32 19.10
CA THR A 512 -34.78 -17.07 19.92
C THR A 512 -35.20 -16.30 21.18
N SER A 513 -34.65 -15.11 21.43
CA SER A 513 -34.96 -14.27 22.59
C SER A 513 -36.22 -13.42 22.31
N PRO A 514 -37.29 -13.59 23.08
CA PRO A 514 -38.52 -12.79 22.91
C PRO A 514 -38.29 -11.28 23.10
N LEU A 515 -37.34 -10.90 23.94
CA LEU A 515 -36.98 -9.52 24.18
C LEU A 515 -36.31 -8.89 22.96
N HIS A 516 -35.39 -9.63 22.33
CA HIS A 516 -34.72 -9.19 21.11
C HIS A 516 -35.71 -9.07 19.93
N THR A 517 -36.62 -10.05 19.79
CA THR A 517 -37.68 -9.97 18.77
C THR A 517 -38.57 -8.74 18.95
N LEU A 518 -39.01 -8.47 20.20
CA LEU A 518 -39.80 -7.29 20.50
C LEU A 518 -39.04 -5.99 20.17
N GLN A 519 -37.77 -5.93 20.48
CA GLN A 519 -36.90 -4.81 20.14
C GLN A 519 -36.84 -4.57 18.60
N GLN A 520 -36.65 -5.64 17.82
CA GLN A 520 -36.64 -5.57 16.36
C GLN A 520 -38.00 -5.05 15.83
N ASP A 521 -39.09 -5.52 16.38
CA ASP A 521 -40.45 -5.08 15.99
C ASP A 521 -40.68 -3.60 16.30
N VAL A 522 -40.22 -3.11 17.46
CA VAL A 522 -40.32 -1.69 17.83
C VAL A 522 -39.48 -0.83 16.90
N ILE A 523 -38.26 -1.24 16.56
CA ILE A 523 -37.39 -0.48 15.63
C ILE A 523 -38.01 -0.47 14.24
N ASN A 524 -38.58 -1.57 13.77
CA ASN A 524 -39.25 -1.64 12.48
C ASN A 524 -40.46 -0.70 12.44
N MET A 525 -41.25 -0.64 13.51
CA MET A 525 -42.36 0.29 13.64
C MET A 525 -41.91 1.76 13.57
N VAL A 526 -40.78 2.10 14.16
CA VAL A 526 -40.18 3.44 14.06
C VAL A 526 -39.64 3.71 12.65
N ASN A 527 -39.12 2.69 11.97
CA ASN A 527 -38.59 2.82 10.63
C ASN A 527 -39.65 3.02 9.55
N ASP A 528 -40.87 2.44 9.70
CA ASP A 528 -41.90 2.46 8.68
C ASP A 528 -42.23 3.85 8.13
N PRO A 529 -42.45 4.90 8.97
CA PRO A 529 -42.73 6.24 8.44
C PRO A 529 -41.52 6.83 7.69
N PHE A 530 -40.29 6.58 8.14
CA PHE A 530 -39.10 7.06 7.45
C PHE A 530 -38.90 6.33 6.12
N GLN A 531 -39.08 5.02 6.11
CA GLN A 531 -39.02 4.20 4.91
C GLN A 531 -40.06 4.66 3.87
N THR A 532 -41.28 4.93 4.30
CA THR A 532 -42.37 5.37 3.43
C THR A 532 -42.13 6.76 2.86
N LEU A 533 -41.61 7.70 3.68
CA LEU A 533 -41.39 9.09 3.27
C LEU A 533 -40.10 9.31 2.47
N THR A 534 -39.05 8.55 2.77
CA THR A 534 -37.72 8.81 2.24
C THR A 534 -37.12 7.65 1.44
N GLY A 535 -37.78 6.50 1.42
CA GLY A 535 -37.24 5.26 0.86
C GLY A 535 -36.08 4.64 1.66
N ARG A 536 -35.80 5.16 2.88
CA ARG A 536 -34.67 4.78 3.70
C ARG A 536 -35.07 4.70 5.18
N PRO A 537 -34.72 3.64 5.93
CA PRO A 537 -35.05 3.53 7.34
C PRO A 537 -34.28 4.58 8.17
N LEU A 538 -34.77 4.88 9.37
CA LEU A 538 -34.04 5.70 10.33
C LEU A 538 -32.86 4.93 10.91
N ILE A 539 -33.06 3.67 11.28
CA ILE A 539 -32.11 2.73 11.86
C ILE A 539 -32.17 1.45 11.04
N GLY A 540 -31.06 1.02 10.48
CA GLY A 540 -30.99 -0.23 9.73
C GLY A 540 -29.85 -0.24 8.73
N ASN A 541 -29.42 -1.42 8.35
CA ASN A 541 -28.38 -1.57 7.33
C ASN A 541 -28.99 -1.47 5.92
N GLY A 542 -28.17 -1.00 4.98
CA GLY A 542 -28.47 -1.10 3.55
C GLY A 542 -28.42 -2.55 3.09
N ALA A 543 -29.30 -2.93 2.17
CA ALA A 543 -29.29 -4.26 1.58
C ALA A 543 -28.03 -4.49 0.74
N ASN A 544 -27.49 -5.70 0.75
CA ASN A 544 -26.42 -6.07 -0.14
C ASN A 544 -26.90 -6.15 -1.60
N GLY A 545 -26.06 -5.76 -2.53
CA GLY A 545 -26.30 -5.97 -3.95
C GLY A 545 -26.35 -7.47 -4.28
N THR A 546 -27.22 -7.87 -5.19
CA THR A 546 -27.39 -9.28 -5.59
C THR A 546 -26.10 -9.79 -6.27
N PRO A 547 -25.53 -10.90 -5.79
CA PRO A 547 -24.34 -11.50 -6.42
C PRO A 547 -24.57 -11.85 -7.89
N GLY A 548 -23.55 -11.61 -8.72
CA GLY A 548 -23.61 -11.91 -10.14
C GLY A 548 -24.44 -10.95 -11.01
N THR A 549 -24.95 -9.87 -10.44
CA THR A 549 -25.71 -8.85 -11.18
C THR A 549 -24.99 -7.52 -11.31
N GLY A 550 -23.97 -7.27 -10.48
CA GLY A 550 -23.32 -5.97 -10.37
C GLY A 550 -24.21 -4.91 -9.73
N ALA A 551 -25.26 -5.31 -9.01
CA ALA A 551 -26.14 -4.37 -8.31
C ALA A 551 -25.42 -3.66 -7.17
N ASP A 552 -25.70 -2.37 -6.99
CA ASP A 552 -25.15 -1.57 -5.89
C ASP A 552 -25.71 -2.03 -4.54
N GLY A 553 -24.93 -1.84 -3.49
CA GLY A 553 -25.39 -1.96 -2.12
C GLY A 553 -26.28 -0.77 -1.71
N GLY A 554 -27.33 -1.05 -0.96
CA GLY A 554 -28.22 -0.03 -0.42
C GLY A 554 -27.51 0.86 0.62
N ALA A 555 -27.94 2.11 0.75
CA ALA A 555 -27.47 2.98 1.83
C ALA A 555 -28.01 2.50 3.20
N GLY A 556 -27.22 2.64 4.25
CA GLY A 556 -27.65 2.40 5.63
C GLY A 556 -28.69 3.42 6.10
N GLY A 557 -29.29 3.20 7.24
CA GLY A 557 -30.31 4.08 7.82
C GLY A 557 -29.84 5.53 7.99
N TRP A 558 -30.80 6.44 8.09
CA TRP A 558 -30.45 7.87 8.23
C TRP A 558 -29.58 8.14 9.45
N LEU A 559 -29.87 7.55 10.58
CA LEU A 559 -29.14 7.80 11.84
C LEU A 559 -28.06 6.75 12.06
N PHE A 560 -28.43 5.49 12.09
CA PHE A 560 -27.57 4.34 12.33
C PHE A 560 -27.73 3.30 11.23
N GLY A 561 -26.64 2.80 10.73
CA GLY A 561 -26.66 1.64 9.86
C GLY A 561 -25.47 1.60 8.89
N ASN A 562 -25.01 0.41 8.60
CA ASN A 562 -23.98 0.22 7.60
C ASN A 562 -24.57 0.27 6.18
N GLY A 563 -23.79 0.76 5.23
CA GLY A 563 -24.09 0.56 3.83
C GLY A 563 -24.03 -0.91 3.46
N GLY A 564 -24.89 -1.36 2.55
CA GLY A 564 -24.85 -2.71 2.00
C GLY A 564 -23.62 -2.90 1.09
N ASN A 565 -23.13 -4.12 1.00
CA ASN A 565 -22.04 -4.44 0.07
C ASN A 565 -22.55 -4.44 -1.38
N GLY A 566 -21.71 -3.99 -2.31
CA GLY A 566 -21.99 -4.10 -3.75
C GLY A 566 -21.99 -5.56 -4.21
N GLY A 567 -22.88 -5.89 -5.15
CA GLY A 567 -22.96 -7.21 -5.77
C GLY A 567 -21.77 -7.43 -6.73
N GLN A 568 -21.34 -8.67 -6.87
CA GLN A 568 -20.35 -9.02 -7.88
C GLN A 568 -20.92 -8.82 -9.30
N GLY A 569 -20.05 -8.43 -10.22
CA GLY A 569 -20.37 -8.33 -11.63
C GLY A 569 -20.68 -9.70 -12.26
N THR A 570 -21.45 -9.68 -13.34
CA THR A 570 -21.80 -10.89 -14.10
C THR A 570 -20.55 -11.57 -14.67
N ILE A 571 -20.51 -12.90 -14.63
CA ILE A 571 -19.55 -13.67 -15.42
C ILE A 571 -19.99 -13.56 -16.89
N GLY A 572 -19.17 -12.87 -17.71
CA GLY A 572 -19.55 -12.57 -19.10
C GLY A 572 -19.01 -13.58 -20.09
N GLY A 573 -19.73 -13.77 -21.22
CA GLY A 573 -19.25 -14.55 -22.36
C GLY A 573 -18.04 -13.91 -23.04
N VAL A 574 -18.09 -12.61 -23.35
CA VAL A 574 -16.97 -11.86 -23.95
C VAL A 574 -16.36 -10.94 -22.89
N ASN A 575 -17.13 -10.01 -22.35
CA ASN A 575 -16.70 -9.07 -21.31
C ASN A 575 -17.35 -9.41 -19.97
N GLY A 576 -16.62 -9.25 -18.89
CA GLY A 576 -17.13 -9.34 -17.52
C GLY A 576 -17.96 -8.11 -17.17
N GLY A 577 -19.02 -8.28 -16.38
CA GLY A 577 -19.83 -7.19 -15.86
C GLY A 577 -19.12 -6.42 -14.76
N ALA A 578 -19.42 -5.12 -14.60
CA ALA A 578 -18.90 -4.33 -13.49
C ALA A 578 -19.44 -4.83 -12.14
N GLY A 579 -18.67 -4.74 -11.08
CA GLY A 579 -19.13 -4.92 -9.72
C GLY A 579 -19.92 -3.69 -9.26
N GLY A 580 -20.94 -3.92 -8.42
CA GLY A 580 -21.76 -2.85 -7.83
C GLY A 580 -20.97 -2.04 -6.80
N ALA A 581 -21.30 -0.76 -6.64
CA ALA A 581 -20.73 0.06 -5.58
C ALA A 581 -21.26 -0.38 -4.20
N GLY A 582 -20.48 -0.21 -3.15
CA GLY A 582 -20.92 -0.34 -1.77
C GLY A 582 -21.80 0.86 -1.37
N GLY A 583 -22.84 0.62 -0.59
CA GLY A 583 -23.74 1.65 -0.09
C GLY A 583 -23.05 2.54 0.96
N ALA A 584 -23.50 3.80 1.06
CA ALA A 584 -23.05 4.71 2.10
C ALA A 584 -23.55 4.28 3.49
N GLY A 585 -22.76 4.53 4.52
CA GLY A 585 -23.18 4.35 5.92
C GLY A 585 -24.23 5.37 6.36
N GLY A 586 -24.78 5.20 7.57
CA GLY A 586 -25.66 6.16 8.22
C GLY A 586 -24.95 7.47 8.58
N ILE A 587 -25.74 8.54 8.81
CA ILE A 587 -25.16 9.88 9.04
C ILE A 587 -24.33 9.90 10.31
N LEU A 588 -24.83 9.35 11.42
CA LEU A 588 -24.16 9.42 12.71
C LEU A 588 -23.15 8.28 12.86
N PHE A 589 -23.61 7.03 12.81
CA PHE A 589 -22.76 5.85 12.88
C PHE A 589 -23.08 4.90 11.73
N GLY A 590 -22.08 4.54 10.94
CA GLY A 590 -22.22 3.55 9.90
C GLY A 590 -20.97 3.39 9.05
N THR A 591 -20.56 2.16 8.86
CA THR A 591 -19.48 1.85 7.90
C THR A 591 -20.04 1.86 6.48
N GLY A 592 -19.23 2.32 5.52
CA GLY A 592 -19.54 2.12 4.11
C GLY A 592 -19.51 0.64 3.74
N GLY A 593 -20.35 0.23 2.82
CA GLY A 593 -20.34 -1.13 2.26
C GLY A 593 -19.11 -1.36 1.38
N THR A 594 -18.64 -2.59 1.29
CA THR A 594 -17.55 -2.95 0.36
C THR A 594 -18.05 -2.93 -1.09
N GLY A 595 -17.21 -2.51 -2.01
CA GLY A 595 -17.47 -2.62 -3.45
C GLY A 595 -17.50 -4.09 -3.90
N GLY A 596 -18.37 -4.41 -4.85
CA GLY A 596 -18.42 -5.73 -5.48
C GLY A 596 -17.24 -5.94 -6.44
N SER A 597 -16.73 -7.16 -6.54
CA SER A 597 -15.71 -7.49 -7.54
C SER A 597 -16.28 -7.44 -8.96
N GLY A 598 -15.48 -7.00 -9.92
CA GLY A 598 -15.83 -7.10 -11.34
C GLY A 598 -15.90 -8.56 -11.77
N GLY A 599 -16.84 -8.86 -12.64
CA GLY A 599 -16.96 -10.18 -13.24
C GLY A 599 -15.84 -10.47 -14.23
N PRO A 600 -15.43 -11.73 -14.39
CA PRO A 600 -14.46 -12.11 -15.41
C PRO A 600 -15.06 -12.09 -16.80
N GLY A 601 -14.27 -11.68 -17.79
CA GLY A 601 -14.54 -11.84 -19.22
C GLY A 601 -13.78 -13.04 -19.80
N ALA A 602 -14.40 -13.84 -20.63
CA ALA A 602 -13.77 -15.03 -21.20
C ALA A 602 -12.69 -14.68 -22.24
N THR A 603 -12.97 -13.78 -23.15
CA THR A 603 -12.09 -13.37 -24.25
C THR A 603 -11.92 -11.87 -24.40
N GLY A 604 -12.69 -11.07 -23.66
CA GLY A 604 -12.67 -9.61 -23.72
C GLY A 604 -12.18 -8.96 -22.43
N LEU A 605 -12.78 -7.83 -22.07
CA LEU A 605 -12.42 -7.06 -20.89
C LEU A 605 -12.94 -7.74 -19.62
N GLY A 606 -12.12 -7.76 -18.57
CA GLY A 606 -12.61 -8.00 -17.21
C GLY A 606 -13.46 -6.82 -16.72
N GLY A 607 -14.49 -7.10 -15.93
CA GLY A 607 -15.34 -6.07 -15.33
C GLY A 607 -14.58 -5.19 -14.35
N ILE A 608 -14.98 -3.95 -14.23
CA ILE A 608 -14.40 -3.01 -13.24
C ILE A 608 -14.93 -3.40 -11.84
N GLY A 609 -14.07 -3.34 -10.81
CA GLY A 609 -14.51 -3.46 -9.42
C GLY A 609 -15.33 -2.26 -8.97
N GLY A 610 -16.38 -2.50 -8.17
CA GLY A 610 -17.23 -1.45 -7.60
C GLY A 610 -16.48 -0.61 -6.57
N ALA A 611 -16.84 0.66 -6.46
CA ALA A 611 -16.29 1.52 -5.40
C ALA A 611 -16.80 1.10 -4.02
N GLY A 612 -15.99 1.29 -2.98
CA GLY A 612 -16.44 1.19 -1.60
C GLY A 612 -17.34 2.36 -1.20
N GLY A 613 -18.32 2.10 -0.34
CA GLY A 613 -19.22 3.13 0.19
C GLY A 613 -18.50 4.07 1.16
N ALA A 614 -18.91 5.32 1.22
CA ALA A 614 -18.37 6.27 2.20
C ALA A 614 -19.10 6.12 3.56
N ALA A 615 -18.37 6.36 4.65
CA ALA A 615 -18.96 6.73 5.94
C ALA A 615 -19.21 8.24 5.97
N LEU A 616 -20.12 8.72 6.86
CA LEU A 616 -20.48 10.15 6.88
C LEU A 616 -19.83 10.89 8.04
N LEU A 617 -20.19 10.61 9.32
CA LEU A 617 -19.62 11.29 10.48
C LEU A 617 -18.65 10.37 11.25
N PHE A 618 -19.16 9.21 11.70
CA PHE A 618 -18.39 8.19 12.41
C PHE A 618 -18.49 6.86 11.68
N GLY A 619 -17.37 6.27 11.31
CA GLY A 619 -17.30 4.94 10.71
C GLY A 619 -16.29 4.84 9.60
N SER A 620 -15.91 3.63 9.29
CA SER A 620 -14.91 3.33 8.26
C SER A 620 -15.53 3.32 6.87
N GLY A 621 -14.79 3.83 5.89
CA GLY A 621 -15.10 3.66 4.47
C GLY A 621 -14.99 2.19 4.06
N GLY A 622 -15.82 1.75 3.14
CA GLY A 622 -15.76 0.40 2.59
C GLY A 622 -14.56 0.20 1.65
N ALA A 623 -14.00 -0.99 1.61
CA ALA A 623 -12.97 -1.33 0.63
C ALA A 623 -13.53 -1.35 -0.79
N GLY A 624 -12.73 -0.96 -1.77
CA GLY A 624 -13.04 -1.09 -3.20
C GLY A 624 -13.02 -2.57 -3.63
N GLY A 625 -13.89 -2.92 -4.59
CA GLY A 625 -13.91 -4.25 -5.18
C GLY A 625 -12.75 -4.48 -6.14
N SER A 626 -12.29 -5.73 -6.26
CA SER A 626 -11.26 -6.10 -7.23
C SER A 626 -11.79 -6.08 -8.66
N GLY A 627 -10.96 -5.73 -9.61
CA GLY A 627 -11.24 -5.85 -11.04
C GLY A 627 -11.33 -7.32 -11.48
N GLY A 628 -12.20 -7.62 -12.43
CA GLY A 628 -12.34 -8.94 -13.03
C GLY A 628 -11.17 -9.29 -13.94
N ALA A 629 -10.89 -10.59 -14.07
CA ALA A 629 -9.93 -11.10 -15.04
C ALA A 629 -10.52 -11.08 -16.47
N GLY A 630 -9.65 -10.94 -17.48
CA GLY A 630 -10.07 -10.94 -18.89
C GLY A 630 -8.87 -10.92 -19.82
N ALA A 631 -9.07 -10.75 -21.12
CA ALA A 631 -7.95 -10.48 -22.05
C ALA A 631 -7.24 -9.19 -21.63
N VAL A 632 -8.02 -8.16 -21.26
CA VAL A 632 -7.52 -7.02 -20.49
C VAL A 632 -8.18 -7.08 -19.12
N GLY A 633 -7.41 -7.05 -18.06
CA GLY A 633 -7.91 -7.05 -16.69
C GLY A 633 -8.74 -5.80 -16.40
N GLY A 634 -9.84 -5.94 -15.67
CA GLY A 634 -10.66 -4.85 -15.20
C GLY A 634 -9.93 -4.02 -14.13
N ASN A 635 -10.21 -2.73 -14.04
CA ASN A 635 -9.65 -1.90 -12.98
C ASN A 635 -10.27 -2.24 -11.63
N GLY A 636 -9.50 -2.09 -10.55
CA GLY A 636 -10.03 -2.14 -9.19
C GLY A 636 -10.89 -0.92 -8.87
N GLY A 637 -11.89 -1.09 -8.02
CA GLY A 637 -12.74 -0.02 -7.51
C GLY A 637 -12.03 0.84 -6.48
N ALA A 638 -12.41 2.12 -6.38
CA ALA A 638 -11.87 3.01 -5.36
C ALA A 638 -12.35 2.60 -3.96
N GLY A 639 -11.55 2.84 -2.94
CA GLY A 639 -11.97 2.77 -1.54
C GLY A 639 -12.91 3.90 -1.16
N GLY A 640 -13.82 3.65 -0.22
CA GLY A 640 -14.73 4.64 0.33
C GLY A 640 -14.04 5.61 1.28
N ASN A 641 -14.52 6.86 1.35
CA ASN A 641 -14.00 7.82 2.30
C ASN A 641 -14.38 7.46 3.73
N ALA A 642 -13.47 7.80 4.67
CA ALA A 642 -13.75 7.73 6.10
C ALA A 642 -14.86 8.68 6.52
N GLY A 643 -15.42 8.47 7.70
CA GLY A 643 -16.28 9.43 8.38
C GLY A 643 -15.57 10.76 8.61
N ALA A 644 -16.30 11.88 8.51
CA ALA A 644 -15.69 13.21 8.56
C ALA A 644 -14.92 13.48 9.84
N LEU A 645 -15.31 12.90 10.97
CA LEU A 645 -14.66 13.11 12.26
C LEU A 645 -13.74 11.93 12.61
N LEU A 646 -14.28 10.70 12.62
CA LEU A 646 -13.56 9.48 12.98
C LEU A 646 -13.96 8.36 12.03
N GLY A 647 -12.98 7.58 11.61
CA GLY A 647 -13.17 6.37 10.83
C GLY A 647 -12.01 6.14 9.86
N ALA A 648 -11.59 4.89 9.68
CA ALA A 648 -10.56 4.52 8.75
C ALA A 648 -11.07 4.63 7.29
N ALA A 649 -10.26 5.15 6.38
CA ALA A 649 -10.57 5.15 4.96
C ALA A 649 -10.49 3.74 4.38
N GLY A 650 -11.28 3.46 3.35
CA GLY A 650 -11.26 2.18 2.67
C GLY A 650 -10.06 2.05 1.72
N ALA A 651 -9.47 0.87 1.64
CA ALA A 651 -8.45 0.55 0.66
C ALA A 651 -9.04 0.42 -0.75
N GLY A 652 -8.28 0.78 -1.76
CA GLY A 652 -8.61 0.55 -3.16
C GLY A 652 -8.55 -0.93 -3.52
N GLY A 653 -9.40 -1.37 -4.45
CA GLY A 653 -9.43 -2.74 -4.94
C GLY A 653 -8.26 -3.05 -5.87
N ALA A 654 -7.85 -4.31 -5.93
CA ALA A 654 -6.82 -4.79 -6.84
C ALA A 654 -7.28 -4.75 -8.29
N GLY A 655 -6.40 -4.45 -9.22
CA GLY A 655 -6.63 -4.60 -10.66
C GLY A 655 -6.75 -6.07 -11.05
N GLY A 656 -7.59 -6.37 -12.02
CA GLY A 656 -7.75 -7.70 -12.60
C GLY A 656 -6.56 -8.10 -13.46
N ALA A 657 -6.29 -9.40 -13.55
CA ALA A 657 -5.24 -9.94 -14.38
C ALA A 657 -5.73 -10.18 -15.81
N GLY A 658 -4.83 -10.07 -16.78
CA GLY A 658 -5.14 -10.28 -18.20
C GLY A 658 -3.90 -10.39 -19.06
N ALA A 659 -4.05 -10.34 -20.39
CA ALA A 659 -2.92 -10.09 -21.28
C ALA A 659 -2.29 -8.74 -20.92
N VAL A 660 -3.12 -7.74 -20.70
CA VAL A 660 -2.74 -6.48 -20.04
C VAL A 660 -3.42 -6.46 -18.69
N GLY A 661 -2.68 -6.19 -17.61
CA GLY A 661 -3.22 -6.07 -16.26
C GLY A 661 -4.09 -4.82 -16.10
N GLY A 662 -5.18 -4.92 -15.34
CA GLY A 662 -6.02 -3.79 -14.95
C GLY A 662 -5.34 -2.93 -13.88
N ASN A 663 -5.66 -1.65 -13.81
CA ASN A 663 -5.09 -0.77 -12.79
C ASN A 663 -5.72 -1.03 -11.42
N GLY A 664 -4.96 -0.80 -10.36
CA GLY A 664 -5.49 -0.78 -9.00
C GLY A 664 -6.39 0.43 -8.76
N GLY A 665 -7.38 0.28 -7.88
CA GLY A 665 -8.26 1.35 -7.45
C GLY A 665 -7.57 2.31 -6.49
N ALA A 666 -7.99 3.58 -6.46
CA ALA A 666 -7.47 4.54 -5.49
C ALA A 666 -7.98 4.23 -4.07
N GLY A 667 -7.21 4.57 -3.05
CA GLY A 667 -7.66 4.58 -1.66
C GLY A 667 -8.63 5.72 -1.38
N GLY A 668 -9.50 5.55 -0.38
CA GLY A 668 -10.41 6.58 0.10
C GLY A 668 -9.69 7.67 0.89
N ASN A 669 -10.31 8.84 1.03
CA ASN A 669 -9.75 9.91 1.86
C ASN A 669 -10.08 9.70 3.34
N GLY A 670 -9.13 10.09 4.20
CA GLY A 670 -9.33 10.09 5.65
C GLY A 670 -10.25 11.20 6.14
N GLY A 671 -10.89 10.99 7.29
CA GLY A 671 -11.55 12.03 8.08
C GLY A 671 -10.55 12.86 8.88
N LEU A 672 -11.05 13.72 9.78
CA LEU A 672 -10.24 14.69 10.53
C LEU A 672 -9.00 14.08 11.20
N PHE A 673 -9.15 12.92 11.84
CA PHE A 673 -8.09 12.21 12.58
C PHE A 673 -7.63 10.91 11.91
N ALA A 674 -8.05 10.64 10.68
CA ALA A 674 -7.82 9.38 10.01
C ALA A 674 -6.79 9.47 8.87
N ASN A 675 -6.11 8.36 8.63
CA ASN A 675 -5.23 8.22 7.48
C ASN A 675 -6.05 8.05 6.19
N GLY A 676 -5.47 8.47 5.07
CA GLY A 676 -6.00 8.11 3.75
C GLY A 676 -5.83 6.61 3.49
N GLY A 677 -6.72 6.00 2.72
CA GLY A 677 -6.71 4.58 2.39
C GLY A 677 -5.61 4.21 1.39
N ALA A 678 -5.05 3.00 1.49
CA ALA A 678 -4.07 2.50 0.53
C ALA A 678 -4.67 2.36 -0.86
N GLY A 679 -3.88 2.67 -1.89
CA GLY A 679 -4.21 2.31 -3.27
C GLY A 679 -4.09 0.80 -3.49
N GLY A 680 -4.98 0.24 -4.31
CA GLY A 680 -4.94 -1.17 -4.69
C GLY A 680 -3.77 -1.49 -5.62
N PRO A 681 -3.25 -2.74 -5.60
CA PRO A 681 -2.19 -3.14 -6.53
C PRO A 681 -2.72 -3.24 -7.95
N GLY A 682 -1.86 -2.97 -8.92
CA GLY A 682 -2.13 -3.23 -10.32
C GLY A 682 -2.23 -4.74 -10.62
N GLY A 683 -3.05 -5.09 -11.58
CA GLY A 683 -3.24 -6.47 -12.04
C GLY A 683 -2.06 -7.00 -12.84
N PHE A 684 -1.95 -8.31 -12.90
CA PHE A 684 -0.90 -9.00 -13.63
C PHE A 684 -1.11 -8.91 -15.15
N GLY A 685 -0.03 -8.57 -15.87
CA GLY A 685 0.04 -8.73 -17.34
C GLY A 685 0.56 -10.13 -17.73
N SER A 686 0.11 -10.70 -18.86
CA SER A 686 0.70 -11.91 -19.43
C SER A 686 2.13 -11.65 -19.93
N PRO A 687 2.91 -12.70 -20.29
CA PRO A 687 4.29 -12.52 -20.76
C PRO A 687 4.46 -11.53 -21.92
N ALA A 688 3.40 -11.35 -22.72
CA ALA A 688 3.40 -10.45 -23.89
C ALA A 688 2.70 -9.12 -23.65
N GLY A 689 2.20 -8.82 -22.42
CA GLY A 689 1.50 -7.59 -22.11
C GLY A 689 2.03 -6.87 -20.87
N ALA A 690 1.59 -5.65 -20.65
CA ALA A 690 2.03 -4.84 -19.51
C ALA A 690 1.25 -5.19 -18.24
N GLY A 691 1.90 -5.07 -17.08
CA GLY A 691 1.22 -5.07 -15.78
C GLY A 691 0.41 -3.79 -15.58
N GLY A 692 -0.67 -3.84 -14.81
CA GLY A 692 -1.49 -2.69 -14.46
C GLY A 692 -0.77 -1.72 -13.52
N ILE A 693 -1.14 -0.46 -13.57
CA ILE A 693 -0.61 0.57 -12.65
C ILE A 693 -1.24 0.38 -11.27
N GLY A 694 -0.47 0.57 -10.20
CA GLY A 694 -1.01 0.62 -8.84
C GLY A 694 -1.91 1.84 -8.63
N GLY A 695 -2.96 1.70 -7.84
CA GLY A 695 -3.85 2.80 -7.49
C GLY A 695 -3.17 3.86 -6.61
N ALA A 696 -3.61 5.10 -6.71
CA ALA A 696 -3.12 6.15 -5.81
C ALA A 696 -3.63 5.93 -4.38
N GLY A 697 -2.82 6.29 -3.38
CA GLY A 697 -3.26 6.40 -2.00
C GLY A 697 -4.21 7.59 -1.81
N GLY A 698 -5.14 7.47 -0.87
CA GLY A 698 -6.04 8.54 -0.45
C GLY A 698 -5.35 9.59 0.40
N ASN A 699 -5.89 10.78 0.44
CA ASN A 699 -5.36 11.84 1.30
C ASN A 699 -5.70 11.58 2.77
N GLY A 700 -4.77 11.87 3.66
CA GLY A 700 -5.04 11.91 5.11
C GLY A 700 -5.92 13.10 5.50
N GLY A 701 -6.57 13.00 6.64
CA GLY A 701 -7.23 14.13 7.30
C GLY A 701 -6.23 15.10 7.92
N LEU A 702 -6.72 16.08 8.69
CA LEU A 702 -5.87 17.13 9.27
C LEU A 702 -4.73 16.58 10.13
N PHE A 703 -4.98 15.49 10.87
CA PHE A 703 -4.03 14.79 11.76
C PHE A 703 -3.68 13.38 11.26
N GLY A 704 -3.95 13.07 9.98
CA GLY A 704 -3.75 11.75 9.37
C GLY A 704 -2.66 11.74 8.31
N ALA A 705 -1.97 10.62 8.17
CA ALA A 705 -1.05 10.40 7.06
C ALA A 705 -1.80 10.17 5.74
N GLY A 706 -1.19 10.51 4.62
CA GLY A 706 -1.68 10.05 3.32
C GLY A 706 -1.51 8.54 3.18
N GLY A 707 -2.44 7.88 2.51
CA GLY A 707 -2.35 6.46 2.18
C GLY A 707 -1.22 6.14 1.20
N THR A 708 -0.71 4.92 1.25
CA THR A 708 0.30 4.47 0.27
C THR A 708 -0.31 4.28 -1.11
N GLY A 709 0.49 4.53 -2.14
CA GLY A 709 0.14 4.06 -3.47
C GLY A 709 0.29 2.53 -3.56
N GLY A 710 -0.58 1.91 -4.34
CA GLY A 710 -0.54 0.49 -4.62
C GLY A 710 0.69 0.09 -5.44
N ALA A 711 1.15 -1.14 -5.29
CA ALA A 711 2.21 -1.69 -6.12
C ALA A 711 1.74 -1.81 -7.58
N GLY A 712 2.65 -1.60 -8.52
CA GLY A 712 2.38 -1.92 -9.93
C GLY A 712 2.26 -3.42 -10.15
N GLY A 713 1.45 -3.83 -11.11
CA GLY A 713 1.29 -5.21 -11.52
C GLY A 713 2.54 -5.77 -12.19
N GLY A 714 2.87 -7.01 -11.92
CA GLY A 714 4.00 -7.70 -12.56
C GLY A 714 3.71 -8.05 -14.02
N SER A 715 4.75 -8.05 -14.84
CA SER A 715 4.76 -8.63 -16.19
C SER A 715 6.21 -8.92 -16.57
N THR A 716 6.46 -9.92 -17.43
CA THR A 716 7.80 -10.17 -17.97
C THR A 716 8.19 -9.19 -19.06
N LEU A 717 7.22 -8.53 -19.71
CA LEU A 717 7.50 -7.53 -20.73
C LEU A 717 7.69 -6.13 -20.12
N ALA A 718 6.72 -5.65 -19.36
CA ALA A 718 6.73 -4.35 -18.72
C ALA A 718 5.88 -4.40 -17.45
N GLY A 719 6.51 -4.34 -16.28
CA GLY A 719 5.79 -4.18 -15.01
C GLY A 719 5.02 -2.86 -14.98
N GLY A 720 3.88 -2.84 -14.32
CA GLY A 720 3.13 -1.59 -14.09
C GLY A 720 3.88 -0.67 -13.12
N ALA A 721 3.68 0.63 -13.28
CA ALA A 721 4.17 1.60 -12.30
C ALA A 721 3.41 1.48 -10.97
N GLY A 722 4.07 1.76 -9.86
CA GLY A 722 3.41 1.93 -8.56
C GLY A 722 2.53 3.18 -8.57
N GLY A 723 1.48 3.16 -7.78
CA GLY A 723 0.62 4.34 -7.56
C GLY A 723 1.32 5.41 -6.75
N ALA A 724 0.91 6.66 -6.91
CA ALA A 724 1.35 7.76 -6.06
C ALA A 724 0.78 7.60 -4.64
N GLY A 725 1.55 7.98 -3.62
CA GLY A 725 1.03 8.12 -2.27
C GLY A 725 0.07 9.30 -2.16
N GLY A 726 -0.85 9.26 -1.21
CA GLY A 726 -1.73 10.38 -0.88
C GLY A 726 -1.00 11.46 -0.09
N ASN A 727 -1.58 12.66 -0.05
CA ASN A 727 -1.07 13.76 0.76
C ASN A 727 -1.38 13.50 2.24
N GLY A 728 -0.41 13.78 3.11
CA GLY A 728 -0.64 13.82 4.55
C GLY A 728 -1.41 15.07 4.97
N GLY A 729 -1.91 15.06 6.22
CA GLY A 729 -2.52 16.23 6.84
C GLY A 729 -1.52 17.35 7.14
N LEU A 730 -2.03 18.42 7.76
CA LEU A 730 -1.24 19.61 8.10
C LEU A 730 -0.34 19.38 9.33
N PHE A 731 -0.67 18.40 10.19
CA PHE A 731 0.01 18.06 11.45
C PHE A 731 0.42 16.60 11.49
#